data_2f1f259471c2da26bd98080745bb4d0a
#
_entry.id   2f1f259471c2da26bd98080745bb4d0a
#
_cell.length_a   1.000
_cell.length_b   1.000
_cell.length_c   1.000
_cell.angle_alpha   90.00
_cell.angle_beta   90.00
_cell.angle_gamma   90.00
#
_symmetry.space_group_name_H-M   'P 1'
#
loop_
_entity.id
_entity.type
_entity.pdbx_description
1 polymer ?
#
loop_
_entity_poly.entity_id
_entity_poly.type
_entity_poly.pdbx_seq_one_letter_code
_entity_poly.pdbx_strand_id
1 'polypeptide(L)'
;MEFGKLCSWEKQGNRVVFQFEKRTGRVEILTPEIFNVFSGVVSEEHRSKAIEGDKSVAVDFTAAEADGAVEISTDAVTARIYDDFKVDFYKADGTVLCRDYRGSRKICAGLSDELKALKEAEGHNVEEQRTEAVEVVKQLEGDEAFYGLGDKTGFMDKRGYEYVMWNTDDPAPQMDNFKSLYKSIPFFITLHKNAVFGLFYDNTYRSCFDMGKESEEYYWYGAADGNLDYYLIAGESMPEVLGNYTYLTGTVPVPQKWTLGYHQCRWSYMSEEEIRDVVSHMRECKIPCDVIHLDIDYMDHYKVFTWTPDKERYPDPEKMISDLAKDGIKIVTIIDPGVKLEEGYSVYDKGVENGYFATTPEGEIYVNAVWPGDAVYPDFGKKEVRDWWGENQQFLVDKGVRGVWNDMNEPASFRGELPQDVVFTDEDEKSDHARMHNVYGHNMAKATYEGLKQRDGRRPFVITRACYAGTQKYSTAWTGDNHSIWAHLQMAIPQLCNLGMSGMSFVGTDVGGFGSDCTKELMCRWVEVGCFSPLFRNHSAIGTRYQEPWRFDQETVDIYRKAAQLRYHLIPYYYDLFFTGEKTGLPIMRSLVLHYEKDEVAKECNTEFLAGPNLLAAPVVTQGDRKKMVYLPAGTWYDYWTGEKISGDQGQWILRDAPLDTCPLYVKAGAVLPVWPEQNYVGEKDTDQVLMLEVYPGEGSWDHFQDDGESFAYRDGVYNQYHCELKDGKLTVACVHDGYEKHYQRVQVHCLGKTFEAELKDGACCVEL
;
A
#
# COMPACT_ATOMS: atom_id res chain seq x y z
N MET A 1 -9.12 -30.46 -2.52
CA MET A 1 -10.06 -30.50 -3.69
C MET A 1 -9.64 -31.65 -4.58
N GLU A 2 -10.55 -32.53 -5.00
CA GLU A 2 -10.23 -33.68 -5.88
C GLU A 2 -10.88 -33.50 -7.25
N PHE A 3 -10.10 -33.64 -8.31
CA PHE A 3 -10.55 -33.58 -9.72
C PHE A 3 -10.67 -34.97 -10.36
N GLY A 4 -9.78 -35.88 -10.01
CA GLY A 4 -9.64 -37.18 -10.67
C GLY A 4 -8.90 -37.07 -12.00
N LYS A 5 -9.03 -38.10 -12.84
CA LYS A 5 -8.32 -38.14 -14.12
C LYS A 5 -8.90 -37.18 -15.15
N LEU A 6 -8.05 -36.65 -16.01
CA LEU A 6 -8.45 -35.86 -17.17
C LEU A 6 -9.19 -36.75 -18.18
N CYS A 7 -10.43 -36.37 -18.53
CA CYS A 7 -11.27 -37.06 -19.50
C CYS A 7 -11.19 -36.44 -20.90
N SER A 8 -11.21 -35.10 -20.99
CA SER A 8 -11.12 -34.36 -22.25
C SER A 8 -10.73 -32.91 -22.00
N TRP A 9 -10.28 -32.23 -23.05
CA TRP A 9 -10.03 -30.82 -23.03
C TRP A 9 -10.39 -30.16 -24.36
N GLU A 10 -10.67 -28.84 -24.34
CA GLU A 10 -11.06 -28.08 -25.52
C GLU A 10 -10.53 -26.63 -25.43
N LYS A 11 -10.00 -26.13 -26.55
CA LYS A 11 -9.62 -24.72 -26.70
C LYS A 11 -10.83 -23.86 -27.08
N GLN A 12 -11.12 -22.81 -26.31
CA GLN A 12 -12.24 -21.89 -26.49
C GLN A 12 -11.77 -20.44 -26.39
N GLY A 13 -11.45 -19.81 -27.53
CA GLY A 13 -10.87 -18.45 -27.53
C GLY A 13 -9.53 -18.39 -26.77
N ASN A 14 -9.43 -17.52 -25.78
CA ASN A 14 -8.23 -17.36 -24.94
C ASN A 14 -8.17 -18.36 -23.78
N ARG A 15 -9.05 -19.33 -23.69
CA ARG A 15 -9.08 -20.32 -22.61
C ARG A 15 -9.02 -21.75 -23.12
N VAL A 16 -8.52 -22.63 -22.27
CA VAL A 16 -8.60 -24.08 -22.44
C VAL A 16 -9.39 -24.64 -21.27
N VAL A 17 -10.46 -25.37 -21.59
CA VAL A 17 -11.38 -25.99 -20.62
C VAL A 17 -11.04 -27.45 -20.50
N PHE A 18 -10.96 -27.96 -19.28
CA PHE A 18 -10.60 -29.34 -18.93
C PHE A 18 -11.78 -30.02 -18.22
N GLN A 19 -12.19 -31.17 -18.70
CA GLN A 19 -13.17 -32.01 -18.05
C GLN A 19 -12.45 -33.14 -17.34
N PHE A 20 -12.50 -33.16 -16.02
CA PHE A 20 -12.02 -34.25 -15.19
C PHE A 20 -13.19 -35.15 -14.75
N GLU A 21 -12.88 -36.29 -14.13
CA GLU A 21 -13.90 -37.26 -13.65
C GLU A 21 -14.91 -36.62 -12.68
N LYS A 22 -14.46 -35.67 -11.84
CA LYS A 22 -15.28 -35.10 -10.77
C LYS A 22 -15.59 -33.62 -10.94
N ARG A 23 -14.79 -32.87 -11.69
CA ARG A 23 -14.87 -31.40 -11.79
C ARG A 23 -14.43 -30.89 -13.16
N THR A 24 -14.78 -29.65 -13.43
CA THR A 24 -14.28 -28.89 -14.57
C THR A 24 -13.23 -27.91 -14.09
N GLY A 25 -12.13 -27.80 -14.81
CA GLY A 25 -11.12 -26.75 -14.63
C GLY A 25 -10.93 -25.94 -15.91
N ARG A 26 -10.38 -24.75 -15.82
CA ARG A 26 -9.97 -23.97 -16.98
C ARG A 26 -8.66 -23.25 -16.73
N VAL A 27 -7.91 -23.04 -17.80
CA VAL A 27 -6.77 -22.13 -17.83
C VAL A 27 -7.07 -21.06 -18.88
N GLU A 28 -7.06 -19.81 -18.47
CA GLU A 28 -7.31 -18.66 -19.32
C GLU A 28 -6.03 -17.82 -19.47
N ILE A 29 -5.71 -17.45 -20.70
CA ILE A 29 -4.52 -16.70 -21.04
C ILE A 29 -4.96 -15.25 -21.26
N LEU A 30 -4.59 -14.34 -20.32
CA LEU A 30 -4.96 -12.94 -20.37
C LEU A 30 -3.98 -12.14 -21.23
N THR A 31 -2.69 -12.38 -21.01
CA THR A 31 -1.56 -11.88 -21.82
C THR A 31 -0.55 -13.00 -22.00
N PRO A 32 0.49 -12.87 -22.82
CA PRO A 32 1.53 -13.91 -22.91
C PRO A 32 2.16 -14.28 -21.57
N GLU A 33 2.19 -13.37 -20.59
CA GLU A 33 2.81 -13.51 -19.27
C GLU A 33 1.82 -13.87 -18.15
N ILE A 34 0.50 -13.73 -18.38
CA ILE A 34 -0.51 -13.84 -17.32
C ILE A 34 -1.50 -14.96 -17.63
N PHE A 35 -1.51 -15.98 -16.76
CA PHE A 35 -2.37 -17.15 -16.83
C PHE A 35 -3.28 -17.23 -15.60
N ASN A 36 -4.59 -17.34 -15.80
CA ASN A 36 -5.54 -17.62 -14.73
C ASN A 36 -5.86 -19.11 -14.69
N VAL A 37 -5.80 -19.72 -13.53
CA VAL A 37 -6.21 -21.10 -13.25
C VAL A 37 -7.47 -21.07 -12.41
N PHE A 38 -8.55 -21.64 -12.91
CA PHE A 38 -9.86 -21.55 -12.28
C PHE A 38 -10.59 -22.88 -12.24
N SER A 39 -11.28 -23.13 -11.12
CA SER A 39 -12.33 -24.14 -11.01
C SER A 39 -13.42 -23.68 -10.06
N GLY A 40 -14.67 -23.67 -10.52
CA GLY A 40 -15.81 -23.27 -9.71
C GLY A 40 -16.08 -24.27 -8.58
N VAL A 41 -16.24 -23.75 -7.38
CA VAL A 41 -16.69 -24.47 -6.18
C VAL A 41 -18.03 -23.90 -5.72
N VAL A 42 -18.09 -22.59 -5.56
CA VAL A 42 -19.29 -21.85 -5.16
C VAL A 42 -20.01 -21.21 -6.35
N SER A 43 -19.28 -20.91 -7.44
CA SER A 43 -19.81 -20.29 -8.66
C SER A 43 -18.98 -20.70 -9.86
N GLU A 44 -19.61 -20.92 -11.01
CA GLU A 44 -18.93 -21.09 -12.31
C GLU A 44 -18.47 -19.75 -12.91
N GLU A 45 -18.93 -18.64 -12.37
CA GLU A 45 -18.54 -17.30 -12.77
C GLU A 45 -17.41 -16.76 -11.89
N HIS A 46 -16.47 -16.09 -12.53
CA HIS A 46 -15.42 -15.34 -11.86
C HIS A 46 -15.91 -13.92 -11.56
N ARG A 47 -15.91 -13.52 -10.28
CA ARG A 47 -16.28 -12.19 -9.84
C ARG A 47 -15.18 -11.60 -8.96
N SER A 48 -14.16 -11.06 -9.62
CA SER A 48 -13.06 -10.38 -8.92
C SER A 48 -13.52 -9.09 -8.24
N LYS A 49 -12.99 -8.82 -7.06
CA LYS A 49 -13.06 -7.49 -6.42
C LYS A 49 -11.80 -6.66 -6.68
N ALA A 50 -10.70 -7.31 -7.00
CA ALA A 50 -9.43 -6.68 -7.29
C ALA A 50 -9.32 -6.18 -8.74
N ILE A 51 -9.86 -6.98 -9.68
CA ILE A 51 -9.72 -6.77 -11.13
C ILE A 51 -11.01 -6.16 -11.68
N GLU A 52 -10.90 -5.00 -12.29
CA GLU A 52 -12.03 -4.30 -12.92
C GLU A 52 -11.93 -4.37 -14.44
N GLY A 53 -13.04 -4.74 -15.06
CA GLY A 53 -13.15 -4.86 -16.53
C GLY A 53 -12.41 -6.09 -17.09
N ASP A 54 -12.50 -6.26 -18.40
CA ASP A 54 -11.80 -7.31 -19.13
C ASP A 54 -10.32 -6.89 -19.33
N LYS A 55 -9.40 -7.73 -18.86
CA LYS A 55 -7.95 -7.55 -18.97
C LYS A 55 -7.32 -8.46 -20.02
N SER A 56 -8.11 -9.29 -20.69
CA SER A 56 -7.61 -10.16 -21.73
C SER A 56 -7.28 -9.39 -23.00
N VAL A 57 -6.18 -9.76 -23.66
CA VAL A 57 -5.82 -9.30 -24.99
C VAL A 57 -5.85 -10.50 -25.96
N ALA A 58 -5.82 -10.24 -27.26
CA ALA A 58 -5.66 -11.32 -28.21
C ALA A 58 -4.26 -11.91 -28.08
N VAL A 59 -4.17 -13.21 -27.72
CA VAL A 59 -2.90 -13.92 -27.52
C VAL A 59 -2.82 -15.09 -28.47
N ASP A 60 -1.71 -15.20 -29.20
CA ASP A 60 -1.37 -16.40 -29.94
C ASP A 60 -0.77 -17.45 -28.99
N PHE A 61 -1.41 -18.61 -28.88
CA PHE A 61 -0.91 -19.70 -28.05
C PHE A 61 -1.24 -21.06 -28.68
N THR A 62 -0.43 -22.06 -28.35
CA THR A 62 -0.65 -23.45 -28.70
C THR A 62 -1.21 -24.23 -27.53
N ALA A 63 -2.03 -25.26 -27.80
CA ALA A 63 -2.46 -26.23 -26.83
C ALA A 63 -2.38 -27.62 -27.46
N ALA A 64 -1.67 -28.56 -26.82
CA ALA A 64 -1.44 -29.90 -27.35
C ALA A 64 -1.14 -30.89 -26.21
N GLU A 65 -1.42 -32.18 -26.44
CA GLU A 65 -0.97 -33.25 -25.54
C GLU A 65 0.54 -33.50 -25.73
N ALA A 66 1.28 -33.50 -24.61
CA ALA A 66 2.71 -33.80 -24.58
C ALA A 66 3.08 -34.46 -23.24
N ASP A 67 3.81 -35.55 -23.30
CA ASP A 67 4.41 -36.25 -22.13
C ASP A 67 3.43 -36.49 -20.95
N GLY A 68 2.20 -36.88 -21.26
CA GLY A 68 1.17 -37.19 -20.25
C GLY A 68 0.51 -35.97 -19.61
N ALA A 69 0.67 -34.81 -20.20
CA ALA A 69 0.03 -33.54 -19.81
C ALA A 69 -0.60 -32.86 -21.03
N VAL A 70 -1.45 -31.88 -20.80
CA VAL A 70 -1.84 -30.91 -21.82
C VAL A 70 -0.94 -29.66 -21.62
N GLU A 71 -0.18 -29.35 -22.66
CA GLU A 71 0.72 -28.21 -22.68
C GLU A 71 0.08 -27.00 -23.39
N ILE A 72 0.08 -25.85 -22.71
CA ILE A 72 -0.40 -24.58 -23.24
C ILE A 72 0.80 -23.63 -23.26
N SER A 73 1.18 -23.13 -24.44
CA SER A 73 2.39 -22.33 -24.61
C SER A 73 2.11 -21.02 -25.34
N THR A 74 2.57 -19.92 -24.75
CA THR A 74 2.76 -18.61 -25.37
C THR A 74 4.24 -18.43 -25.73
N ASP A 75 4.63 -17.24 -26.15
CA ASP A 75 6.05 -16.86 -26.33
C ASP A 75 6.77 -16.55 -24.99
N ALA A 76 6.04 -16.38 -23.89
CA ALA A 76 6.59 -16.10 -22.56
C ALA A 76 6.50 -17.30 -21.59
N VAL A 77 5.36 -18.01 -21.56
CA VAL A 77 5.04 -19.01 -20.54
C VAL A 77 4.51 -20.29 -21.16
N THR A 78 4.92 -21.43 -20.61
CA THR A 78 4.34 -22.75 -20.86
C THR A 78 3.71 -23.29 -19.58
N ALA A 79 2.41 -23.61 -19.62
CA ALA A 79 1.69 -24.31 -18.57
C ALA A 79 1.48 -25.78 -18.95
N ARG A 80 1.77 -26.71 -18.03
CA ARG A 80 1.50 -28.15 -18.19
C ARG A 80 0.44 -28.59 -17.19
N ILE A 81 -0.67 -29.08 -17.70
CA ILE A 81 -1.83 -29.50 -16.93
C ILE A 81 -1.89 -31.02 -16.89
N TYR A 82 -1.87 -31.58 -15.68
CA TYR A 82 -1.86 -33.00 -15.41
C TYR A 82 -3.18 -33.48 -14.82
N ASP A 83 -3.28 -34.79 -14.57
CA ASP A 83 -4.34 -35.37 -13.78
C ASP A 83 -4.48 -34.66 -12.41
N ASP A 84 -5.68 -34.68 -11.85
CA ASP A 84 -6.05 -33.98 -10.61
C ASP A 84 -5.85 -32.47 -10.64
N PHE A 85 -5.84 -31.89 -11.85
CA PHE A 85 -5.67 -30.47 -12.16
C PHE A 85 -4.38 -29.87 -11.57
N LYS A 86 -3.32 -30.66 -11.52
CA LYS A 86 -1.98 -30.18 -11.18
C LYS A 86 -1.43 -29.35 -12.32
N VAL A 87 -0.87 -28.18 -12.01
CA VAL A 87 -0.38 -27.23 -13.01
C VAL A 87 1.05 -26.82 -12.71
N ASP A 88 1.94 -27.11 -13.65
CA ASP A 88 3.33 -26.65 -13.61
C ASP A 88 3.52 -25.53 -14.64
N PHE A 89 4.34 -24.53 -14.28
CA PHE A 89 4.64 -23.41 -15.15
C PHE A 89 6.13 -23.29 -15.40
N TYR A 90 6.45 -22.96 -16.64
CA TYR A 90 7.81 -22.79 -17.15
C TYR A 90 7.89 -21.51 -17.98
N LYS A 91 9.07 -20.89 -18.05
CA LYS A 91 9.37 -19.94 -19.12
C LYS A 91 9.39 -20.63 -20.49
N ALA A 92 9.30 -19.86 -21.56
CA ALA A 92 9.36 -20.42 -22.93
C ALA A 92 10.66 -21.20 -23.23
N ASP A 93 11.76 -20.89 -22.54
CA ASP A 93 13.05 -21.58 -22.66
C ASP A 93 13.12 -22.88 -21.83
N GLY A 94 12.05 -23.25 -21.10
CA GLY A 94 11.95 -24.43 -20.25
C GLY A 94 12.45 -24.22 -18.82
N THR A 95 12.86 -23.02 -18.43
CA THR A 95 13.20 -22.69 -17.04
C THR A 95 11.96 -22.83 -16.15
N VAL A 96 12.06 -23.55 -15.03
CA VAL A 96 10.94 -23.73 -14.08
C VAL A 96 10.59 -22.39 -13.45
N LEU A 97 9.31 -22.01 -13.52
CA LEU A 97 8.70 -20.96 -12.71
C LEU A 97 8.21 -21.58 -11.40
N CYS A 98 7.14 -22.37 -11.45
CA CYS A 98 6.68 -23.10 -10.27
C CYS A 98 6.00 -24.42 -10.68
N ARG A 99 6.05 -25.41 -9.79
CA ARG A 99 5.41 -26.70 -9.99
C ARG A 99 4.47 -27.02 -8.83
N ASP A 100 3.38 -27.70 -9.12
CA ASP A 100 2.54 -28.24 -8.06
C ASP A 100 3.24 -29.42 -7.37
N TYR A 101 3.16 -29.44 -6.04
CA TYR A 101 3.74 -30.53 -5.25
C TYR A 101 3.02 -31.85 -5.51
N ARG A 102 3.77 -32.92 -5.73
CA ARG A 102 3.21 -34.25 -6.08
C ARG A 102 3.03 -35.15 -4.87
N GLY A 103 3.59 -34.78 -3.72
CA GLY A 103 3.37 -35.49 -2.45
C GLY A 103 2.06 -35.09 -1.77
N SER A 104 1.80 -35.71 -0.65
CA SER A 104 0.71 -35.29 0.25
C SER A 104 1.25 -34.26 1.24
N ARG A 105 0.50 -33.18 1.45
CA ARG A 105 0.79 -32.22 2.51
C ARG A 105 0.79 -32.95 3.86
N LYS A 106 1.84 -32.75 4.65
CA LYS A 106 1.91 -33.26 6.02
C LYS A 106 1.07 -32.36 6.91
N ILE A 107 -0.22 -32.59 6.99
CA ILE A 107 -1.06 -31.93 7.97
C ILE A 107 -0.49 -32.29 9.33
N CYS A 108 0.03 -31.33 10.07
CA CYS A 108 0.41 -31.55 11.47
C CYS A 108 -0.79 -32.14 12.18
N ALA A 109 -0.68 -33.36 12.67
CA ALA A 109 -1.76 -34.03 13.36
C ALA A 109 -2.28 -33.08 14.45
N GLY A 110 -3.57 -32.77 14.38
CA GLY A 110 -4.21 -31.89 15.35
C GLY A 110 -3.88 -32.32 16.79
N LEU A 111 -4.07 -31.45 17.75
CA LEU A 111 -3.91 -31.76 19.16
C LEU A 111 -4.56 -33.12 19.46
N SER A 112 -3.87 -34.01 20.19
CA SER A 112 -4.48 -35.27 20.62
C SER A 112 -5.79 -34.98 21.34
N ASP A 113 -6.75 -35.90 21.28
CA ASP A 113 -8.05 -35.72 21.93
C ASP A 113 -7.91 -35.43 23.44
N GLU A 114 -6.85 -35.94 24.09
CA GLU A 114 -6.49 -35.63 25.46
C GLU A 114 -6.05 -34.17 25.64
N LEU A 115 -5.29 -33.63 24.73
CA LEU A 115 -4.82 -32.22 24.76
C LEU A 115 -5.94 -31.24 24.37
N LYS A 116 -6.86 -31.64 23.49
CA LYS A 116 -8.08 -30.89 23.18
C LYS A 116 -8.96 -30.78 24.42
N ALA A 117 -9.24 -31.94 25.08
CA ALA A 117 -10.04 -31.98 26.29
C ALA A 117 -9.43 -31.15 27.44
N LEU A 118 -8.09 -31.15 27.58
CA LEU A 118 -7.38 -30.34 28.55
C LEU A 118 -7.56 -28.84 28.28
N LYS A 119 -7.38 -28.40 27.05
CA LYS A 119 -7.53 -27.00 26.65
C LYS A 119 -8.97 -26.52 26.75
N GLU A 120 -9.94 -27.35 26.41
CA GLU A 120 -11.38 -27.07 26.62
C GLU A 120 -11.72 -26.93 28.11
N ALA A 121 -11.15 -27.78 28.95
CA ALA A 121 -11.30 -27.70 30.40
C ALA A 121 -10.66 -26.43 31.01
N GLU A 122 -9.64 -25.89 30.38
CA GLU A 122 -9.02 -24.59 30.71
C GLU A 122 -9.76 -23.39 30.14
N GLY A 123 -10.87 -23.59 29.43
CA GLY A 123 -11.70 -22.53 28.85
C GLY A 123 -11.18 -21.99 27.51
N HIS A 124 -10.26 -22.69 26.86
CA HIS A 124 -9.80 -22.36 25.52
C HIS A 124 -10.72 -22.97 24.46
N ASN A 125 -11.22 -22.19 23.53
CA ASN A 125 -11.88 -22.71 22.32
C ASN A 125 -10.82 -23.45 21.50
N VAL A 126 -10.96 -24.78 21.44
CA VAL A 126 -10.18 -25.60 20.51
C VAL A 126 -10.94 -25.64 19.20
N GLU A 127 -10.64 -24.73 18.29
CA GLU A 127 -11.16 -24.80 16.92
C GLU A 127 -10.73 -26.16 16.32
N GLU A 128 -11.69 -26.90 15.80
CA GLU A 128 -11.39 -28.04 14.92
C GLU A 128 -10.56 -27.52 13.76
N GLN A 129 -9.50 -28.22 13.38
CA GLN A 129 -8.75 -27.89 12.17
C GLN A 129 -9.75 -27.93 11.00
N ARG A 130 -10.12 -26.76 10.50
CA ARG A 130 -10.89 -26.67 9.27
C ARG A 130 -10.03 -27.22 8.15
N THR A 131 -10.53 -28.23 7.44
CA THR A 131 -9.99 -28.60 6.13
C THR A 131 -10.36 -27.47 5.19
N GLU A 132 -9.36 -26.82 4.58
CA GLU A 132 -9.57 -25.79 3.59
C GLU A 132 -10.42 -26.35 2.44
N ALA A 133 -11.44 -25.63 1.99
CA ALA A 133 -12.26 -26.02 0.85
C ALA A 133 -11.46 -25.94 -0.46
N VAL A 134 -10.53 -24.99 -0.52
CA VAL A 134 -9.61 -24.76 -1.64
C VAL A 134 -8.18 -24.85 -1.14
N GLU A 135 -7.34 -25.62 -1.81
CA GLU A 135 -5.92 -25.77 -1.46
C GLU A 135 -5.07 -25.81 -2.73
N VAL A 136 -3.96 -25.08 -2.74
CA VAL A 136 -2.90 -25.13 -3.76
C VAL A 136 -1.56 -25.33 -3.05
N VAL A 137 -0.85 -26.39 -3.38
CA VAL A 137 0.45 -26.71 -2.80
C VAL A 137 1.49 -26.68 -3.89
N LYS A 138 2.47 -25.79 -3.76
CA LYS A 138 3.56 -25.62 -4.71
C LYS A 138 4.85 -26.22 -4.15
N GLN A 139 5.62 -26.87 -5.00
CA GLN A 139 6.93 -27.41 -4.66
C GLN A 139 7.92 -26.28 -4.40
N LEU A 140 8.76 -26.42 -3.37
CA LEU A 140 9.94 -25.59 -3.17
C LEU A 140 11.12 -26.18 -3.96
N GLU A 141 11.80 -25.34 -4.73
CA GLU A 141 13.03 -25.68 -5.45
C GLU A 141 14.29 -25.47 -4.59
N GLY A 142 14.16 -24.82 -3.43
CA GLY A 142 15.16 -24.73 -2.37
C GLY A 142 15.81 -23.37 -2.14
N ASP A 143 15.76 -22.47 -3.12
CA ASP A 143 16.41 -21.14 -3.08
C ASP A 143 15.42 -19.97 -3.24
N GLU A 144 14.11 -20.23 -3.10
CA GLU A 144 13.10 -19.19 -3.23
C GLU A 144 13.15 -18.21 -2.07
N ALA A 145 12.98 -16.92 -2.42
CA ALA A 145 12.61 -15.85 -1.53
C ALA A 145 11.24 -15.29 -1.94
N PHE A 146 10.44 -14.86 -0.95
CA PHE A 146 9.07 -14.43 -1.16
C PHE A 146 8.86 -13.01 -0.68
N TYR A 147 8.29 -12.14 -1.54
CA TYR A 147 8.06 -10.73 -1.24
C TYR A 147 6.61 -10.35 -1.53
N GLY A 148 6.01 -9.52 -0.69
CA GLY A 148 4.62 -9.09 -0.85
C GLY A 148 3.73 -9.54 0.29
N LEU A 149 2.55 -10.10 -0.01
CA LEU A 149 1.47 -10.44 0.94
C LEU A 149 0.90 -9.23 1.69
N GLY A 150 1.18 -8.01 1.19
CA GLY A 150 0.68 -6.77 1.76
C GLY A 150 1.28 -6.45 3.13
N ASP A 151 0.40 -6.09 4.07
CA ASP A 151 0.75 -5.69 5.43
C ASP A 151 0.88 -6.91 6.34
N LYS A 152 2.10 -7.38 6.51
CA LYS A 152 2.44 -8.54 7.35
C LYS A 152 3.69 -8.26 8.18
N THR A 153 3.74 -8.86 9.36
CA THR A 153 4.91 -8.81 10.25
C THR A 153 6.12 -9.54 9.67
N GLY A 154 7.25 -9.49 10.34
CA GLY A 154 8.47 -10.21 9.98
C GLY A 154 9.38 -9.46 9.02
N PHE A 155 10.36 -10.17 8.49
CA PHE A 155 11.42 -9.62 7.63
C PHE A 155 10.95 -9.35 6.20
N MET A 156 11.86 -8.83 5.37
CA MET A 156 11.61 -8.51 3.97
C MET A 156 11.22 -9.78 3.20
N ASP A 157 12.06 -10.81 3.25
CA ASP A 157 11.73 -12.14 2.74
C ASP A 157 10.75 -12.84 3.67
N LYS A 158 9.66 -13.34 3.10
CA LYS A 158 8.59 -14.04 3.83
C LYS A 158 8.82 -15.55 3.92
N ARG A 159 9.96 -16.08 3.48
CA ARG A 159 10.32 -17.50 3.62
C ARG A 159 10.28 -17.94 5.08
N GLY A 160 9.61 -19.07 5.37
CA GLY A 160 9.48 -19.63 6.71
C GLY A 160 8.41 -18.98 7.58
N TYR A 161 7.61 -18.06 7.06
CA TYR A 161 6.46 -17.47 7.76
C TYR A 161 5.15 -18.15 7.37
N GLU A 162 4.14 -17.92 8.20
CA GLU A 162 2.75 -18.33 7.99
C GLU A 162 1.85 -17.13 8.24
N TYR A 163 0.93 -16.84 7.31
CA TYR A 163 0.03 -15.70 7.41
C TYR A 163 -1.41 -16.06 7.12
N VAL A 164 -2.32 -15.26 7.68
CA VAL A 164 -3.76 -15.33 7.45
C VAL A 164 -4.23 -14.08 6.75
N MET A 165 -5.02 -14.23 5.70
CA MET A 165 -5.77 -13.16 5.06
C MET A 165 -7.15 -13.09 5.70
N TRP A 166 -7.25 -12.24 6.69
CA TRP A 166 -8.47 -11.89 7.41
C TRP A 166 -8.24 -10.56 8.09
N ASN A 167 -8.90 -9.51 7.60
CA ASN A 167 -8.70 -8.16 8.09
C ASN A 167 -9.00 -8.12 9.59
N THR A 168 -8.01 -7.82 10.41
CA THR A 168 -8.11 -7.97 11.85
C THR A 168 -7.68 -6.68 12.54
N ASP A 169 -8.57 -6.15 13.39
CA ASP A 169 -8.25 -5.09 14.34
C ASP A 169 -7.71 -5.71 15.63
N ASP A 170 -6.42 -5.62 15.84
CA ASP A 170 -5.77 -6.04 17.08
C ASP A 170 -4.84 -4.93 17.57
N PRO A 171 -5.21 -4.20 18.63
CA PRO A 171 -4.44 -3.08 19.16
C PRO A 171 -3.24 -3.50 20.01
N ALA A 172 -2.99 -4.80 20.19
CA ALA A 172 -1.82 -5.27 20.92
C ALA A 172 -0.52 -5.02 20.12
N PRO A 173 0.66 -4.94 20.79
CA PRO A 173 1.93 -4.80 20.09
C PRO A 173 2.17 -5.95 19.10
N GLN A 174 2.15 -5.63 17.81
CA GLN A 174 2.18 -6.59 16.71
C GLN A 174 3.61 -7.06 16.46
N MET A 175 3.86 -8.34 16.67
CA MET A 175 5.16 -8.99 16.48
C MET A 175 5.01 -10.20 15.54
N ASP A 176 6.06 -10.94 15.28
CA ASP A 176 6.10 -12.06 14.32
C ASP A 176 5.09 -13.20 14.60
N ASN A 177 4.51 -13.25 15.80
CA ASN A 177 3.44 -14.18 16.13
C ASN A 177 2.05 -13.78 15.60
N PHE A 178 1.89 -12.52 15.16
CA PHE A 178 0.66 -12.05 14.51
C PHE A 178 0.59 -12.55 13.09
N LYS A 179 -0.37 -13.43 12.80
CA LYS A 179 -0.57 -14.01 11.47
C LYS A 179 -1.44 -13.14 10.57
N SER A 180 -2.35 -12.34 11.14
CA SER A 180 -3.22 -11.41 10.42
C SER A 180 -3.09 -10.01 10.98
N LEU A 181 -3.24 -9.02 10.09
CA LEU A 181 -3.32 -7.60 10.38
C LEU A 181 -4.50 -7.01 9.58
N TYR A 182 -4.59 -5.70 9.50
CA TYR A 182 -5.74 -4.96 8.95
C TYR A 182 -6.01 -5.20 7.46
N LYS A 183 -5.08 -5.82 6.70
CA LYS A 183 -5.14 -5.89 5.24
C LYS A 183 -4.93 -7.31 4.71
N SER A 184 -5.70 -7.64 3.66
CA SER A 184 -5.64 -8.91 2.96
C SER A 184 -5.31 -8.68 1.49
N ILE A 185 -4.03 -8.84 1.13
CA ILE A 185 -3.56 -8.74 -0.25
C ILE A 185 -2.89 -10.07 -0.62
N PRO A 186 -3.64 -11.02 -1.20
CA PRO A 186 -3.16 -12.39 -1.43
C PRO A 186 -2.29 -12.51 -2.69
N PHE A 187 -1.27 -11.65 -2.78
CA PHE A 187 -0.29 -11.59 -3.86
C PHE A 187 1.13 -11.57 -3.30
N PHE A 188 2.00 -12.36 -3.90
CA PHE A 188 3.43 -12.32 -3.62
C PHE A 188 4.26 -12.58 -4.88
N ILE A 189 5.49 -12.08 -4.87
CA ILE A 189 6.52 -12.32 -5.89
C ILE A 189 7.47 -13.37 -5.35
N THR A 190 7.74 -14.39 -6.13
CA THR A 190 8.76 -15.40 -5.88
C THR A 190 9.99 -15.06 -6.71
N LEU A 191 11.14 -14.99 -6.05
CA LEU A 191 12.45 -14.84 -6.67
C LEU A 191 13.27 -16.09 -6.36
N HIS A 192 13.72 -16.79 -7.39
CA HIS A 192 14.72 -17.85 -7.25
C HIS A 192 15.78 -17.71 -8.34
N LYS A 193 16.86 -18.49 -8.26
CA LYS A 193 18.11 -18.28 -8.98
C LYS A 193 17.98 -17.92 -10.47
N ASN A 194 17.01 -18.49 -11.16
CA ASN A 194 16.88 -18.36 -12.62
C ASN A 194 15.52 -17.80 -13.05
N ALA A 195 14.61 -17.47 -12.12
CA ALA A 195 13.28 -17.04 -12.45
C ALA A 195 12.69 -16.09 -11.40
N VAL A 196 11.79 -15.24 -11.87
CA VAL A 196 10.93 -14.40 -11.05
C VAL A 196 9.50 -14.52 -11.59
N PHE A 197 8.54 -14.62 -10.69
CA PHE A 197 7.13 -14.67 -11.02
C PHE A 197 6.28 -14.25 -9.82
N GLY A 198 5.03 -13.88 -10.06
CA GLY A 198 4.04 -13.60 -9.02
C GLY A 198 2.94 -14.66 -9.00
N LEU A 199 2.36 -14.88 -7.82
CA LEU A 199 1.11 -15.61 -7.66
C LEU A 199 0.10 -14.70 -6.95
N PHE A 200 -1.06 -14.52 -7.57
CA PHE A 200 -2.19 -13.80 -7.01
C PHE A 200 -3.37 -14.75 -6.86
N TYR A 201 -3.89 -14.89 -5.64
CA TYR A 201 -5.04 -15.75 -5.32
C TYR A 201 -6.28 -14.89 -5.12
N ASP A 202 -7.16 -14.85 -6.12
CA ASP A 202 -8.36 -14.00 -6.12
C ASP A 202 -9.53 -14.67 -5.40
N ASN A 203 -9.42 -14.73 -4.08
CA ASN A 203 -10.41 -15.34 -3.20
C ASN A 203 -10.56 -14.46 -1.95
N THR A 204 -11.76 -13.99 -1.69
CA THR A 204 -12.06 -13.03 -0.61
C THR A 204 -12.31 -13.66 0.75
N TYR A 205 -12.49 -14.99 0.80
CA TYR A 205 -12.68 -15.70 2.06
C TYR A 205 -11.41 -15.71 2.91
N ARG A 206 -11.57 -16.06 4.19
CA ARG A 206 -10.43 -16.31 5.06
C ARG A 206 -9.49 -17.33 4.43
N SER A 207 -8.23 -16.97 4.29
CA SER A 207 -7.23 -17.84 3.67
C SER A 207 -5.89 -17.80 4.43
N CYS A 208 -5.13 -18.90 4.28
CA CYS A 208 -3.83 -19.09 4.90
C CYS A 208 -2.75 -19.21 3.83
N PHE A 209 -1.59 -18.66 4.12
CA PHE A 209 -0.35 -18.82 3.37
C PHE A 209 0.72 -19.38 4.27
N ASP A 210 1.24 -20.55 3.95
CA ASP A 210 2.45 -21.09 4.55
C ASP A 210 3.59 -20.98 3.53
N MET A 211 4.59 -20.16 3.84
CA MET A 211 5.68 -19.85 2.93
C MET A 211 6.91 -20.75 3.17
N GLY A 212 6.66 -22.05 3.32
CA GLY A 212 7.70 -23.04 3.61
C GLY A 212 8.06 -23.16 5.10
N LYS A 213 7.12 -22.82 5.98
CA LYS A 213 7.26 -23.00 7.43
C LYS A 213 6.92 -24.41 7.86
N GLU A 214 5.86 -24.98 7.30
CA GLU A 214 5.41 -26.35 7.59
C GLU A 214 6.38 -27.40 7.05
N SER A 215 6.98 -27.14 5.86
CA SER A 215 7.87 -28.05 5.17
C SER A 215 8.94 -27.33 4.35
N GLU A 216 10.11 -27.97 4.21
CA GLU A 216 11.16 -27.54 3.26
C GLU A 216 10.93 -28.03 1.83
N GLU A 217 9.88 -28.85 1.59
CA GLU A 217 9.56 -29.42 0.29
C GLU A 217 8.51 -28.61 -0.48
N TYR A 218 7.68 -27.83 0.24
CA TYR A 218 6.57 -27.09 -0.36
C TYR A 218 6.20 -25.84 0.43
N TYR A 219 5.51 -24.94 -0.26
CA TYR A 219 4.70 -23.87 0.31
C TYR A 219 3.25 -24.02 -0.14
N TRP A 220 2.29 -23.47 0.59
CA TRP A 220 0.89 -23.68 0.26
C TRP A 220 0.01 -22.48 0.57
N TYR A 221 -1.08 -22.41 -0.18
CA TYR A 221 -2.23 -21.56 0.02
C TYR A 221 -3.45 -22.41 0.28
N GLY A 222 -4.33 -21.96 1.22
CA GLY A 222 -5.63 -22.59 1.43
C GLY A 222 -6.68 -21.56 1.83
N ALA A 223 -7.91 -21.71 1.33
CA ALA A 223 -9.04 -20.85 1.67
C ALA A 223 -10.18 -21.65 2.28
N ALA A 224 -10.87 -21.04 3.26
CA ALA A 224 -11.98 -21.66 3.99
C ALA A 224 -13.17 -21.99 3.08
N ASP A 225 -13.38 -21.20 2.01
CA ASP A 225 -14.40 -21.41 0.99
C ASP A 225 -14.03 -20.63 -0.28
N GLY A 226 -14.94 -20.52 -1.24
CA GLY A 226 -14.73 -19.82 -2.51
C GLY A 226 -14.27 -20.73 -3.64
N ASN A 227 -13.84 -20.13 -4.74
CA ASN A 227 -13.35 -20.84 -5.92
C ASN A 227 -11.83 -21.08 -5.85
N LEU A 228 -11.36 -22.13 -6.54
CA LEU A 228 -9.97 -22.19 -6.95
C LEU A 228 -9.77 -21.14 -8.03
N ASP A 229 -9.07 -20.09 -7.72
CA ASP A 229 -8.89 -18.95 -8.61
C ASP A 229 -7.55 -18.27 -8.32
N TYR A 230 -6.58 -18.50 -9.19
CA TYR A 230 -5.29 -17.85 -9.04
C TYR A 230 -4.66 -17.50 -10.38
N TYR A 231 -3.81 -16.49 -10.34
CA TYR A 231 -3.04 -16.00 -11.48
C TYR A 231 -1.57 -16.33 -11.29
N LEU A 232 -0.96 -16.96 -12.30
CA LEU A 232 0.47 -16.89 -12.50
C LEU A 232 0.76 -15.61 -13.30
N ILE A 233 1.75 -14.84 -12.84
CA ILE A 233 2.19 -13.58 -13.42
C ILE A 233 3.70 -13.68 -13.64
N ALA A 234 4.13 -13.89 -14.87
CA ALA A 234 5.54 -13.98 -15.24
C ALA A 234 6.15 -12.60 -15.56
N GLY A 235 7.47 -12.53 -15.57
CA GLY A 235 8.26 -11.40 -16.01
C GLY A 235 9.73 -11.74 -16.04
N GLU A 236 10.57 -10.89 -16.63
CA GLU A 236 12.01 -11.04 -16.65
C GLU A 236 12.71 -10.42 -15.43
N SER A 237 11.93 -9.60 -14.64
CA SER A 237 12.40 -8.93 -13.43
C SER A 237 11.24 -8.71 -12.45
N MET A 238 11.56 -8.46 -11.16
CA MET A 238 10.53 -8.12 -10.16
C MET A 238 9.73 -6.86 -10.54
N PRO A 239 10.33 -5.77 -11.08
CA PRO A 239 9.59 -4.64 -11.60
C PRO A 239 8.56 -5.01 -12.67
N GLU A 240 8.89 -5.91 -13.57
CA GLU A 240 7.99 -6.36 -14.63
C GLU A 240 6.84 -7.21 -14.08
N VAL A 241 7.12 -8.14 -13.18
CA VAL A 241 6.09 -8.94 -12.48
C VAL A 241 5.13 -8.02 -11.72
N LEU A 242 5.65 -7.01 -11.03
CA LEU A 242 4.82 -6.04 -10.32
C LEU A 242 3.98 -5.19 -11.29
N GLY A 243 4.55 -4.77 -12.41
CA GLY A 243 3.84 -4.06 -13.49
C GLY A 243 2.69 -4.90 -14.05
N ASN A 244 2.92 -6.18 -14.31
CA ASN A 244 1.91 -7.13 -14.77
C ASN A 244 0.82 -7.39 -13.72
N TYR A 245 1.18 -7.47 -12.45
CA TYR A 245 0.20 -7.54 -11.35
C TYR A 245 -0.69 -6.29 -11.28
N THR A 246 -0.09 -5.11 -11.37
CA THR A 246 -0.84 -3.84 -11.31
C THR A 246 -1.59 -3.54 -12.61
N TYR A 247 -1.19 -4.13 -13.74
CA TYR A 247 -2.02 -4.15 -14.94
C TYR A 247 -3.37 -4.82 -14.69
N LEU A 248 -3.39 -5.92 -13.92
CA LEU A 248 -4.62 -6.58 -13.50
C LEU A 248 -5.40 -5.75 -12.48
N THR A 249 -4.76 -5.36 -11.38
CA THR A 249 -5.43 -4.84 -10.18
C THR A 249 -5.53 -3.31 -10.13
N GLY A 250 -4.86 -2.64 -11.04
CA GLY A 250 -4.79 -1.17 -11.10
C GLY A 250 -3.60 -0.60 -10.32
N THR A 251 -3.27 0.65 -10.62
CA THR A 251 -2.16 1.41 -10.03
C THR A 251 -2.67 2.51 -9.11
N VAL A 252 -1.78 3.06 -8.28
CA VAL A 252 -2.06 4.26 -7.49
C VAL A 252 -2.13 5.47 -8.43
N PRO A 253 -3.22 6.24 -8.45
CA PRO A 253 -3.30 7.46 -9.24
C PRO A 253 -2.35 8.54 -8.70
N VAL A 254 -1.88 9.44 -9.58
CA VAL A 254 -1.10 10.62 -9.15
C VAL A 254 -1.90 11.41 -8.11
N PRO A 255 -1.38 11.61 -6.90
CA PRO A 255 -2.10 12.30 -5.82
C PRO A 255 -2.08 13.83 -6.00
N GLN A 256 -2.85 14.55 -5.20
CA GLN A 256 -2.66 15.98 -5.05
C GLN A 256 -1.29 16.27 -4.39
N LYS A 257 -0.55 17.27 -4.87
CA LYS A 257 0.81 17.56 -4.38
C LYS A 257 0.91 17.77 -2.86
N TRP A 258 -0.08 18.44 -2.25
CA TRP A 258 -0.08 18.73 -0.81
C TRP A 258 -0.18 17.44 0.05
N THR A 259 -0.73 16.35 -0.49
CA THR A 259 -0.81 15.06 0.22
C THR A 259 0.54 14.41 0.44
N LEU A 260 1.55 14.86 -0.29
CA LEU A 260 2.95 14.45 -0.12
C LEU A 260 3.68 15.27 0.96
N GLY A 261 3.06 16.32 1.49
CA GLY A 261 3.57 17.10 2.61
C GLY A 261 3.52 16.32 3.93
N TYR A 262 3.78 17.02 5.02
CA TYR A 262 3.70 16.47 6.37
C TYR A 262 2.27 16.60 6.92
N HIS A 263 1.81 15.55 7.58
CA HIS A 263 0.51 15.44 8.22
C HIS A 263 0.67 15.31 9.73
N GLN A 264 -0.01 16.14 10.49
CA GLN A 264 -0.10 16.05 11.94
C GLN A 264 -1.46 15.51 12.36
N CYS A 265 -1.46 14.54 13.23
CA CYS A 265 -2.65 13.89 13.78
C CYS A 265 -2.45 13.55 15.27
N ARG A 266 -3.55 13.45 15.97
CA ARG A 266 -3.66 12.85 17.30
C ARG A 266 -5.11 12.47 17.56
N TRP A 267 -5.34 11.42 18.31
CA TRP A 267 -6.63 11.13 18.92
C TRP A 267 -6.66 11.80 20.31
N SER A 268 -7.31 12.96 20.47
CA SER A 268 -7.78 13.90 19.45
C SER A 268 -7.25 15.28 19.77
N TYR A 269 -7.30 16.20 18.78
CA TYR A 269 -7.33 17.64 19.04
C TYR A 269 -8.78 18.03 19.30
N MET A 270 -9.09 18.42 20.56
CA MET A 270 -10.46 18.51 21.05
C MET A 270 -11.21 19.78 20.68
N SER A 271 -10.49 20.82 20.19
CA SER A 271 -11.09 22.14 19.91
C SER A 271 -10.35 22.89 18.80
N GLU A 272 -11.04 23.88 18.24
CA GLU A 272 -10.45 24.85 17.30
C GLU A 272 -9.21 25.53 17.90
N GLU A 273 -9.24 25.89 19.21
CA GLU A 273 -8.10 26.52 19.90
C GLU A 273 -6.87 25.62 19.87
N GLU A 274 -7.03 24.34 20.20
CA GLU A 274 -5.93 23.37 20.20
C GLU A 274 -5.36 23.15 18.79
N ILE A 275 -6.21 23.08 17.76
CA ILE A 275 -5.79 22.94 16.37
C ILE A 275 -4.97 24.16 15.94
N ARG A 276 -5.44 25.38 16.27
CA ARG A 276 -4.73 26.63 15.94
C ARG A 276 -3.40 26.73 16.68
N ASP A 277 -3.33 26.28 17.94
CA ASP A 277 -2.10 26.22 18.72
C ASP A 277 -1.06 25.31 18.05
N VAL A 278 -1.46 24.11 17.63
CA VAL A 278 -0.59 23.18 16.88
C VAL A 278 -0.07 23.81 15.60
N VAL A 279 -0.92 24.44 14.79
CA VAL A 279 -0.53 25.09 13.54
C VAL A 279 0.41 26.26 13.79
N SER A 280 0.15 27.08 14.81
CA SER A 280 1.01 28.20 15.20
C SER A 280 2.41 27.71 15.56
N HIS A 281 2.51 26.69 16.40
CA HIS A 281 3.80 26.09 16.78
C HIS A 281 4.56 25.50 15.57
N MET A 282 3.86 24.82 14.64
CA MET A 282 4.49 24.34 13.40
C MET A 282 5.15 25.49 12.64
N ARG A 283 4.43 26.63 12.46
CA ARG A 283 4.95 27.80 11.76
C ARG A 283 6.10 28.48 12.52
N GLU A 284 5.96 28.67 13.84
CA GLU A 284 7.01 29.24 14.70
C GLU A 284 8.29 28.41 14.70
N CYS A 285 8.14 27.07 14.78
CA CYS A 285 9.25 26.12 14.71
C CYS A 285 9.79 25.92 13.29
N LYS A 286 9.17 26.51 12.26
CA LYS A 286 9.50 26.31 10.83
C LYS A 286 9.52 24.82 10.43
N ILE A 287 8.58 24.06 10.98
CA ILE A 287 8.34 22.69 10.60
C ILE A 287 7.25 22.71 9.51
N PRO A 288 7.57 22.34 8.27
CA PRO A 288 6.57 22.30 7.20
C PRO A 288 5.41 21.37 7.55
N CYS A 289 4.18 21.83 7.26
CA CYS A 289 2.97 21.05 7.52
C CYS A 289 1.86 21.49 6.57
N ASP A 290 1.22 20.52 5.89
CA ASP A 290 0.10 20.76 5.00
C ASP A 290 -1.24 20.31 5.58
N VAL A 291 -1.24 19.35 6.51
CA VAL A 291 -2.47 18.67 6.91
C VAL A 291 -2.58 18.54 8.44
N ILE A 292 -3.77 18.86 8.93
CA ILE A 292 -4.20 18.45 10.27
C ILE A 292 -5.35 17.45 10.09
N HIS A 293 -5.22 16.29 10.74
CA HIS A 293 -6.30 15.31 10.82
C HIS A 293 -7.16 15.55 12.04
N LEU A 294 -8.46 15.41 11.88
CA LEU A 294 -9.43 15.39 12.99
C LEU A 294 -9.91 13.96 13.19
N ASP A 295 -9.63 13.44 14.38
CA ASP A 295 -10.08 12.15 14.86
C ASP A 295 -11.52 12.25 15.38
N ILE A 296 -12.12 11.16 15.86
CA ILE A 296 -13.57 10.96 16.11
C ILE A 296 -14.27 12.07 16.92
N ASP A 297 -13.54 12.83 17.73
CA ASP A 297 -14.12 13.79 18.69
C ASP A 297 -14.64 15.10 18.06
N TYR A 298 -14.46 15.33 16.75
CA TYR A 298 -15.12 16.44 16.07
C TYR A 298 -16.60 16.15 15.79
N MET A 299 -17.00 14.85 15.77
CA MET A 299 -18.37 14.41 15.50
C MET A 299 -19.31 14.65 16.69
N ASP A 300 -20.60 14.73 16.42
CA ASP A 300 -21.65 14.74 17.42
C ASP A 300 -21.88 13.32 17.98
N HIS A 301 -21.35 13.04 19.16
CA HIS A 301 -21.43 11.72 19.81
C HIS A 301 -21.01 10.56 18.87
N TYR A 302 -19.93 10.79 18.10
CA TYR A 302 -19.34 9.83 17.14
C TYR A 302 -20.29 9.41 16.02
N LYS A 303 -21.36 10.18 15.75
CA LYS A 303 -22.25 10.00 14.59
C LYS A 303 -21.53 10.44 13.32
N VAL A 304 -21.34 9.53 12.38
CA VAL A 304 -20.66 9.84 11.11
C VAL A 304 -21.45 10.87 10.29
N PHE A 305 -20.74 11.70 9.52
CA PHE A 305 -21.31 12.82 8.76
C PHE A 305 -22.07 13.84 9.63
N THR A 306 -21.59 14.05 10.86
CA THR A 306 -22.03 15.13 11.73
C THR A 306 -20.85 15.95 12.21
N TRP A 307 -21.13 17.12 12.79
CA TRP A 307 -20.15 17.92 13.51
C TRP A 307 -20.72 18.26 14.87
N THR A 308 -19.89 18.26 15.90
CA THR A 308 -20.36 18.55 17.27
C THR A 308 -21.05 19.91 17.34
N PRO A 309 -22.22 20.00 17.99
CA PRO A 309 -22.90 21.29 18.21
C PRO A 309 -22.22 22.16 19.29
N ASP A 310 -21.19 21.65 19.95
CA ASP A 310 -20.48 22.35 21.04
C ASP A 310 -19.72 23.56 20.49
N LYS A 311 -20.28 24.74 20.73
CA LYS A 311 -19.74 26.01 20.29
C LYS A 311 -18.56 26.53 21.13
N GLU A 312 -18.31 25.94 22.29
CA GLU A 312 -17.10 26.22 23.07
C GLU A 312 -15.90 25.53 22.43
N ARG A 313 -16.09 24.32 21.89
CA ARG A 313 -15.05 23.55 21.20
C ARG A 313 -14.86 24.01 19.75
N TYR A 314 -15.93 24.14 19.01
CA TYR A 314 -15.94 24.50 17.59
C TYR A 314 -16.98 25.60 17.32
N PRO A 315 -16.63 26.88 17.51
CA PRO A 315 -17.54 28.00 17.29
C PRO A 315 -18.11 28.07 15.88
N ASP A 316 -17.23 27.91 14.88
CA ASP A 316 -17.55 27.96 13.45
C ASP A 316 -16.57 27.08 12.66
N PRO A 317 -16.87 25.79 12.46
CA PRO A 317 -15.96 24.89 11.75
C PRO A 317 -15.61 25.31 10.33
N GLU A 318 -16.56 25.87 9.58
CA GLU A 318 -16.36 26.31 8.20
C GLU A 318 -15.38 27.49 8.15
N LYS A 319 -15.56 28.45 9.07
CA LYS A 319 -14.63 29.56 9.21
C LYS A 319 -13.23 29.10 9.64
N MET A 320 -13.16 28.18 10.61
CA MET A 320 -11.88 27.59 11.04
C MET A 320 -11.15 26.97 9.86
N ILE A 321 -11.80 26.09 9.10
CA ILE A 321 -11.20 25.40 7.94
C ILE A 321 -10.77 26.41 6.88
N SER A 322 -11.62 27.42 6.59
CA SER A 322 -11.31 28.47 5.62
C SER A 322 -10.10 29.34 6.03
N ASP A 323 -9.98 29.63 7.34
CA ASP A 323 -8.85 30.43 7.85
C ASP A 323 -7.55 29.59 7.79
N LEU A 324 -7.59 28.33 8.23
CA LEU A 324 -6.45 27.41 8.18
C LEU A 324 -5.97 27.16 6.73
N ALA A 325 -6.89 27.13 5.78
CA ALA A 325 -6.54 27.00 4.36
C ALA A 325 -5.72 28.18 3.82
N LYS A 326 -5.93 29.41 4.35
CA LYS A 326 -5.10 30.60 4.03
C LYS A 326 -3.66 30.46 4.53
N ASP A 327 -3.49 29.73 5.64
CA ASP A 327 -2.20 29.39 6.23
C ASP A 327 -1.58 28.12 5.64
N GLY A 328 -2.15 27.60 4.53
CA GLY A 328 -1.68 26.43 3.81
C GLY A 328 -2.13 25.09 4.38
N ILE A 329 -2.95 25.05 5.45
CA ILE A 329 -3.40 23.82 6.11
C ILE A 329 -4.69 23.31 5.48
N LYS A 330 -4.73 22.02 5.18
CA LYS A 330 -5.91 21.25 4.75
C LYS A 330 -6.38 20.39 5.91
N ILE A 331 -7.71 20.28 6.07
CA ILE A 331 -8.31 19.41 7.08
C ILE A 331 -8.72 18.09 6.42
N VAL A 332 -8.35 17.00 7.08
CA VAL A 332 -8.76 15.63 6.77
C VAL A 332 -9.51 15.09 7.98
N THR A 333 -10.69 14.49 7.79
CA THR A 333 -11.50 13.97 8.89
C THR A 333 -11.65 12.48 8.83
N ILE A 334 -11.70 11.85 10.00
CA ILE A 334 -12.01 10.41 10.13
C ILE A 334 -13.50 10.18 9.87
N ILE A 335 -13.82 9.09 9.18
CA ILE A 335 -15.18 8.54 9.04
C ILE A 335 -15.08 7.02 9.17
N ASP A 336 -15.73 6.48 10.20
CA ASP A 336 -15.88 5.05 10.44
C ASP A 336 -17.13 4.50 9.72
N PRO A 337 -17.24 3.18 9.49
CA PRO A 337 -18.43 2.61 8.87
C PRO A 337 -19.63 2.44 9.83
N GLY A 338 -19.39 2.40 11.13
CA GLY A 338 -20.42 2.15 12.14
C GLY A 338 -21.41 3.31 12.28
N VAL A 339 -22.62 3.14 11.77
CA VAL A 339 -23.71 4.14 11.87
C VAL A 339 -24.43 3.94 13.19
N LYS A 340 -24.49 4.98 14.03
CA LYS A 340 -25.18 4.93 15.32
C LYS A 340 -26.65 4.54 15.13
N LEU A 341 -27.11 3.57 15.92
CA LEU A 341 -28.50 3.19 16.01
C LEU A 341 -29.26 4.26 16.83
N GLU A 342 -29.86 5.22 16.15
CA GLU A 342 -30.59 6.33 16.79
C GLU A 342 -31.66 6.86 15.84
N GLU A 343 -32.95 6.73 16.23
CA GLU A 343 -34.07 7.33 15.50
C GLU A 343 -33.97 8.87 15.49
N GLY A 344 -34.27 9.48 14.37
CA GLY A 344 -34.10 10.93 14.14
C GLY A 344 -32.71 11.34 13.65
N TYR A 345 -31.76 10.42 13.62
CA TYR A 345 -30.47 10.62 12.98
C TYR A 345 -30.59 10.31 11.48
N SER A 346 -30.46 11.32 10.63
CA SER A 346 -30.80 11.25 9.20
C SER A 346 -30.09 10.16 8.43
N VAL A 347 -28.81 9.87 8.76
CA VAL A 347 -28.02 8.80 8.11
C VAL A 347 -28.58 7.43 8.48
N TYR A 348 -28.93 7.23 9.76
CA TYR A 348 -29.56 5.99 10.22
C TYR A 348 -30.96 5.82 9.62
N ASP A 349 -31.83 6.84 9.72
CA ASP A 349 -33.22 6.78 9.25
C ASP A 349 -33.28 6.47 7.74
N LYS A 350 -32.45 7.16 6.93
CA LYS A 350 -32.37 6.92 5.47
C LYS A 350 -31.87 5.51 5.16
N GLY A 351 -30.87 5.01 5.92
CA GLY A 351 -30.36 3.65 5.78
C GLY A 351 -31.40 2.57 6.09
N VAL A 352 -32.19 2.76 7.14
CA VAL A 352 -33.31 1.86 7.50
C VAL A 352 -34.42 1.89 6.43
N GLU A 353 -34.83 3.09 6.00
CA GLU A 353 -35.88 3.25 4.98
C GLU A 353 -35.56 2.52 3.69
N ASN A 354 -34.29 2.50 3.28
CA ASN A 354 -33.87 1.93 2.02
C ASN A 354 -33.20 0.53 2.14
N GLY A 355 -33.10 -0.04 3.35
CA GLY A 355 -32.51 -1.37 3.55
C GLY A 355 -31.01 -1.41 3.25
N TYR A 356 -30.27 -0.39 3.68
CA TYR A 356 -28.85 -0.22 3.38
C TYR A 356 -27.91 -0.91 4.37
N PHE A 357 -28.42 -1.50 5.44
CA PHE A 357 -27.61 -2.13 6.47
C PHE A 357 -27.59 -3.65 6.34
N ALA A 358 -26.47 -4.24 6.78
CA ALA A 358 -26.33 -5.69 6.93
C ALA A 358 -27.40 -6.25 7.88
N THR A 359 -27.83 -7.51 7.64
CA THR A 359 -28.90 -8.14 8.41
C THR A 359 -28.47 -9.47 9.02
N THR A 360 -29.19 -9.91 10.02
CA THR A 360 -29.08 -11.30 10.51
C THR A 360 -29.66 -12.27 9.47
N PRO A 361 -29.41 -13.58 9.59
CA PRO A 361 -30.03 -14.59 8.72
C PRO A 361 -31.57 -14.54 8.74
N GLU A 362 -32.17 -14.08 9.86
CA GLU A 362 -33.63 -13.93 10.05
C GLU A 362 -34.16 -12.67 9.36
N GLY A 363 -33.30 -11.77 8.89
CA GLY A 363 -33.66 -10.55 8.17
C GLY A 363 -33.81 -9.30 9.04
N GLU A 364 -33.42 -9.37 10.30
CA GLU A 364 -33.36 -8.19 11.17
C GLU A 364 -32.06 -7.42 10.94
N ILE A 365 -32.06 -6.08 11.14
CA ILE A 365 -30.81 -5.30 11.02
C ILE A 365 -29.81 -5.80 12.05
N TYR A 366 -28.59 -6.13 11.58
CA TYR A 366 -27.51 -6.56 12.47
C TYR A 366 -26.97 -5.38 13.27
N VAL A 367 -26.84 -5.57 14.59
CA VAL A 367 -26.38 -4.55 15.54
C VAL A 367 -25.17 -5.08 16.30
N ASN A 368 -24.11 -4.28 16.38
CA ASN A 368 -22.98 -4.49 17.27
C ASN A 368 -22.63 -3.14 17.95
N ALA A 369 -21.43 -2.97 18.48
CA ALA A 369 -21.01 -1.70 19.09
C ALA A 369 -19.65 -1.27 18.56
N VAL A 370 -19.53 0.03 18.30
CA VAL A 370 -18.28 0.75 18.07
C VAL A 370 -18.34 2.09 18.84
N TRP A 371 -17.58 3.10 18.45
CA TRP A 371 -17.48 4.36 19.21
C TRP A 371 -18.81 5.02 19.58
N PRO A 372 -19.84 5.11 18.73
CA PRO A 372 -21.12 5.69 19.12
C PRO A 372 -21.99 4.81 20.04
N GLY A 373 -21.53 3.64 20.45
CA GLY A 373 -22.29 2.62 21.15
C GLY A 373 -22.97 1.65 20.17
N ASP A 374 -24.25 1.37 20.34
CA ASP A 374 -24.99 0.52 19.40
C ASP A 374 -24.94 1.10 17.99
N ALA A 375 -24.46 0.29 17.06
CA ALA A 375 -24.21 0.69 15.68
C ALA A 375 -24.63 -0.40 14.69
N VAL A 376 -24.97 0.04 13.48
CA VAL A 376 -25.31 -0.80 12.34
C VAL A 376 -24.30 -0.61 11.23
N TYR A 377 -24.15 -1.60 10.36
CA TYR A 377 -23.11 -1.66 9.36
C TYR A 377 -23.69 -1.51 7.94
N PRO A 378 -23.29 -0.46 7.16
CA PRO A 378 -23.68 -0.35 5.77
C PRO A 378 -23.24 -1.56 4.95
N ASP A 379 -24.10 -2.06 4.08
CA ASP A 379 -23.83 -3.16 3.16
C ASP A 379 -23.15 -2.61 1.88
N PHE A 380 -21.86 -2.26 1.98
CA PHE A 380 -21.08 -1.70 0.87
C PHE A 380 -20.94 -2.63 -0.35
N GLY A 381 -21.39 -3.87 -0.26
CA GLY A 381 -21.51 -4.75 -1.42
C GLY A 381 -22.52 -4.25 -2.45
N LYS A 382 -23.58 -3.54 -2.00
CA LYS A 382 -24.59 -2.91 -2.86
C LYS A 382 -24.07 -1.61 -3.48
N LYS A 383 -24.28 -1.45 -4.79
CA LYS A 383 -23.89 -0.20 -5.46
C LYS A 383 -24.66 1.02 -4.90
N GLU A 384 -25.95 0.89 -4.66
CA GLU A 384 -26.79 1.98 -4.10
C GLU A 384 -26.35 2.41 -2.70
N VAL A 385 -25.76 1.50 -1.88
CA VAL A 385 -25.19 1.83 -0.59
C VAL A 385 -23.88 2.61 -0.77
N ARG A 386 -23.03 2.21 -1.72
CA ARG A 386 -21.81 2.96 -2.06
C ARG A 386 -22.16 4.36 -2.59
N ASP A 387 -23.16 4.48 -3.45
CA ASP A 387 -23.62 5.78 -3.97
C ASP A 387 -24.13 6.68 -2.83
N TRP A 388 -24.97 6.14 -1.95
CA TRP A 388 -25.48 6.86 -0.77
C TRP A 388 -24.36 7.28 0.18
N TRP A 389 -23.37 6.42 0.44
CA TRP A 389 -22.20 6.76 1.25
C TRP A 389 -21.39 7.88 0.62
N GLY A 390 -21.23 7.82 -0.70
CA GLY A 390 -20.67 8.90 -1.48
C GLY A 390 -21.44 10.21 -1.38
N GLU A 391 -22.78 10.17 -1.39
CA GLU A 391 -23.63 11.36 -1.22
C GLU A 391 -23.40 12.05 0.13
N ASN A 392 -23.22 11.29 1.21
CA ASN A 392 -22.98 11.86 2.53
C ASN A 392 -21.65 12.61 2.64
N GLN A 393 -20.68 12.35 1.75
CA GLN A 393 -19.41 13.12 1.69
C GLN A 393 -19.65 14.60 1.41
N GLN A 394 -20.79 14.99 0.80
CA GLN A 394 -21.13 16.39 0.55
C GLN A 394 -21.10 17.23 1.83
N PHE A 395 -21.51 16.65 2.97
CA PHE A 395 -21.47 17.32 4.25
C PHE A 395 -20.06 17.81 4.64
N LEU A 396 -19.03 17.02 4.34
CA LEU A 396 -17.63 17.34 4.62
C LEU A 396 -17.07 18.31 3.58
N VAL A 397 -17.38 18.10 2.31
CA VAL A 397 -16.93 18.97 1.21
C VAL A 397 -17.47 20.39 1.37
N ASP A 398 -18.75 20.54 1.77
CA ASP A 398 -19.36 21.85 2.02
C ASP A 398 -18.67 22.63 3.15
N LYS A 399 -18.07 21.93 4.11
CA LYS A 399 -17.28 22.56 5.20
C LYS A 399 -15.85 22.89 4.79
N GLY A 400 -15.40 22.44 3.60
CA GLY A 400 -14.04 22.65 3.11
C GLY A 400 -13.06 21.56 3.51
N VAL A 401 -13.50 20.42 4.01
CA VAL A 401 -12.67 19.22 4.25
C VAL A 401 -12.08 18.74 2.93
N ARG A 402 -10.80 18.39 2.91
CA ARG A 402 -10.05 18.08 1.69
C ARG A 402 -9.70 16.60 1.52
N GLY A 403 -9.98 15.78 2.49
CA GLY A 403 -9.75 14.35 2.44
C GLY A 403 -10.47 13.62 3.56
N VAL A 404 -10.60 12.30 3.42
CA VAL A 404 -11.31 11.44 4.37
C VAL A 404 -10.43 10.28 4.79
N TRP A 405 -10.41 10.01 6.07
CA TRP A 405 -9.72 8.88 6.67
C TRP A 405 -10.76 7.84 7.09
N ASN A 406 -10.80 6.71 6.37
CA ASN A 406 -11.65 5.56 6.69
C ASN A 406 -10.94 4.64 7.68
N ASP A 407 -11.46 4.56 8.90
CA ASP A 407 -10.97 3.73 9.98
C ASP A 407 -12.02 2.69 10.39
N MET A 408 -11.66 1.75 11.25
CA MET A 408 -12.56 0.74 11.82
C MET A 408 -13.28 -0.15 10.78
N ASN A 409 -12.73 -0.27 9.58
CA ASN A 409 -13.40 -0.85 8.40
C ASN A 409 -12.92 -2.25 7.99
N GLU A 410 -12.49 -3.07 8.95
CA GLU A 410 -12.21 -4.52 8.77
C GLU A 410 -13.44 -5.36 8.41
N PRO A 411 -14.67 -5.14 9.00
CA PRO A 411 -15.19 -4.16 9.96
C PRO A 411 -14.87 -4.49 11.43
N ALA A 412 -14.50 -3.45 12.20
CA ALA A 412 -14.25 -3.57 13.63
C ALA A 412 -15.55 -3.63 14.45
N SER A 413 -15.49 -4.22 15.64
CA SER A 413 -16.60 -4.32 16.57
C SER A 413 -16.14 -4.61 18.01
N PHE A 414 -16.78 -3.96 18.99
CA PHE A 414 -16.36 -4.02 20.39
C PHE A 414 -16.98 -5.18 21.19
N ARG A 415 -17.99 -5.85 20.61
CA ARG A 415 -18.67 -6.99 21.26
C ARG A 415 -18.29 -8.34 20.63
N GLY A 416 -17.10 -8.43 20.08
CA GLY A 416 -16.62 -9.57 19.33
C GLY A 416 -16.81 -9.43 17.82
N GLU A 417 -16.09 -10.26 17.07
CA GLU A 417 -16.14 -10.27 15.61
C GLU A 417 -17.57 -10.49 15.09
N LEU A 418 -17.92 -9.90 13.96
CA LEU A 418 -19.20 -10.15 13.30
C LEU A 418 -19.32 -11.64 12.96
N PRO A 419 -20.48 -12.31 13.27
CA PRO A 419 -20.72 -13.67 12.85
C PRO A 419 -20.57 -13.86 11.35
N GLN A 420 -20.04 -14.99 10.91
CA GLN A 420 -19.74 -15.26 9.50
C GLN A 420 -21.00 -15.33 8.63
N ASP A 421 -22.16 -15.62 9.22
CA ASP A 421 -23.47 -15.74 8.58
C ASP A 421 -24.29 -14.44 8.55
N VAL A 422 -23.75 -13.32 9.05
CA VAL A 422 -24.33 -12.00 8.83
C VAL A 422 -24.49 -11.76 7.34
N VAL A 423 -25.68 -11.36 6.93
CA VAL A 423 -26.07 -11.22 5.53
C VAL A 423 -25.58 -9.89 4.98
N PHE A 424 -24.79 -9.99 3.94
CA PHE A 424 -24.36 -8.93 3.05
C PHE A 424 -24.80 -9.22 1.62
N THR A 425 -24.45 -8.35 0.72
CA THR A 425 -24.72 -8.48 -0.71
C THR A 425 -23.38 -8.44 -1.47
N ASP A 426 -23.26 -9.19 -2.55
CA ASP A 426 -22.19 -9.10 -3.52
C ASP A 426 -22.75 -8.58 -4.84
N GLU A 427 -22.71 -7.25 -5.03
CA GLU A 427 -23.40 -6.51 -6.10
C GLU A 427 -24.94 -6.73 -6.05
N ASP A 428 -25.45 -7.70 -6.77
CA ASP A 428 -26.87 -8.06 -6.88
C ASP A 428 -27.24 -9.41 -6.23
N GLU A 429 -26.23 -10.13 -5.71
CA GLU A 429 -26.42 -11.44 -5.12
C GLU A 429 -26.36 -11.40 -3.59
N LYS A 430 -27.25 -12.17 -2.94
CA LYS A 430 -27.16 -12.39 -1.51
C LYS A 430 -25.87 -13.12 -1.17
N SER A 431 -25.13 -12.58 -0.20
CA SER A 431 -23.86 -13.09 0.29
C SER A 431 -23.85 -13.08 1.82
N ASP A 432 -22.71 -13.42 2.39
CA ASP A 432 -22.48 -13.43 3.82
C ASP A 432 -21.20 -12.69 4.23
N HIS A 433 -21.03 -12.51 5.52
CA HIS A 433 -19.84 -11.88 6.09
C HIS A 433 -18.57 -12.68 5.80
N ALA A 434 -18.63 -14.02 5.78
CA ALA A 434 -17.48 -14.86 5.50
C ALA A 434 -16.83 -14.53 4.15
N ARG A 435 -17.64 -14.20 3.13
CA ARG A 435 -17.19 -13.80 1.79
C ARG A 435 -16.84 -12.31 1.71
N MET A 436 -17.60 -11.44 2.39
CA MET A 436 -17.51 -9.98 2.20
C MET A 436 -16.57 -9.28 3.18
N HIS A 437 -16.09 -9.98 4.21
CA HIS A 437 -15.24 -9.41 5.26
C HIS A 437 -13.98 -8.70 4.71
N ASN A 438 -13.15 -9.42 3.98
CA ASN A 438 -11.87 -8.89 3.50
C ASN A 438 -12.01 -7.77 2.47
N VAL A 439 -13.20 -7.60 1.87
CA VAL A 439 -13.50 -6.55 0.89
C VAL A 439 -14.39 -5.43 1.42
N TYR A 440 -14.78 -5.49 2.68
CA TYR A 440 -15.62 -4.46 3.30
C TYR A 440 -14.96 -3.08 3.26
N GLY A 441 -13.71 -2.99 3.75
CA GLY A 441 -12.92 -1.75 3.71
C GLY A 441 -12.58 -1.29 2.29
N HIS A 442 -12.33 -2.24 1.37
CA HIS A 442 -12.14 -1.94 -0.05
C HIS A 442 -13.36 -1.24 -0.66
N ASN A 443 -14.55 -1.79 -0.43
CA ASN A 443 -15.80 -1.23 -0.94
C ASN A 443 -16.14 0.13 -0.31
N MET A 444 -15.86 0.32 0.99
CA MET A 444 -16.00 1.60 1.67
C MET A 444 -15.03 2.66 1.09
N ALA A 445 -13.77 2.30 0.88
CA ALA A 445 -12.77 3.19 0.28
C ALA A 445 -13.19 3.61 -1.13
N LYS A 446 -13.69 2.66 -1.94
CA LYS A 446 -14.26 2.94 -3.27
C LYS A 446 -15.42 3.92 -3.19
N ALA A 447 -16.39 3.68 -2.30
CA ALA A 447 -17.54 4.57 -2.10
C ALA A 447 -17.12 6.00 -1.72
N THR A 448 -16.15 6.12 -0.81
CA THR A 448 -15.60 7.41 -0.36
C THR A 448 -14.87 8.13 -1.51
N TYR A 449 -14.01 7.42 -2.25
CA TYR A 449 -13.24 7.96 -3.37
C TYR A 449 -14.15 8.46 -4.50
N GLU A 450 -15.09 7.63 -4.94
CA GLU A 450 -16.03 7.98 -6.01
C GLU A 450 -16.94 9.14 -5.60
N GLY A 451 -17.39 9.13 -4.33
CA GLY A 451 -18.18 10.20 -3.75
C GLY A 451 -17.46 11.55 -3.74
N LEU A 452 -16.23 11.59 -3.26
CA LEU A 452 -15.41 12.81 -3.25
C LEU A 452 -15.10 13.29 -4.67
N LYS A 453 -14.73 12.38 -5.58
CA LYS A 453 -14.44 12.71 -6.97
C LYS A 453 -15.60 13.41 -7.67
N GLN A 454 -16.84 12.94 -7.43
CA GLN A 454 -18.04 13.54 -8.03
C GLN A 454 -18.37 14.93 -7.46
N ARG A 455 -18.01 15.20 -6.18
CA ARG A 455 -18.42 16.40 -5.45
C ARG A 455 -17.39 17.50 -5.43
N ASP A 456 -16.12 17.14 -5.34
CA ASP A 456 -15.02 18.11 -5.30
C ASP A 456 -14.38 18.35 -6.68
N GLY A 457 -14.51 17.38 -7.60
CA GLY A 457 -13.93 17.45 -8.96
C GLY A 457 -12.40 17.35 -9.00
N ARG A 458 -11.74 17.23 -7.84
CA ARG A 458 -10.30 17.06 -7.68
C ARG A 458 -9.94 15.58 -7.52
N ARG A 459 -8.63 15.26 -7.52
CA ARG A 459 -8.12 13.93 -7.14
C ARG A 459 -8.48 13.69 -5.67
N PRO A 460 -9.31 12.70 -5.34
CA PRO A 460 -9.67 12.43 -3.94
C PRO A 460 -8.45 12.04 -3.12
N PHE A 461 -8.42 12.48 -1.86
CA PHE A 461 -7.50 11.95 -0.86
C PHE A 461 -8.27 11.14 0.16
N VAL A 462 -8.10 9.84 0.10
CA VAL A 462 -8.70 8.86 1.01
C VAL A 462 -7.58 8.07 1.66
N ILE A 463 -7.68 7.85 2.97
CA ILE A 463 -6.82 6.94 3.72
C ILE A 463 -7.70 5.82 4.24
N THR A 464 -7.27 4.56 4.18
CA THR A 464 -8.02 3.43 4.70
C THR A 464 -7.16 2.52 5.56
N ARG A 465 -7.71 1.99 6.65
CA ARG A 465 -7.04 0.97 7.48
C ARG A 465 -7.13 -0.41 6.84
N ALA A 466 -8.32 -0.86 6.52
CA ALA A 466 -8.55 -2.16 5.90
C ALA A 466 -8.51 -2.09 4.37
N CYS A 467 -7.81 -3.06 3.76
CA CYS A 467 -7.63 -3.15 2.32
C CYS A 467 -7.79 -4.60 1.83
N TYR A 468 -8.13 -4.70 0.55
CA TYR A 468 -7.95 -5.90 -0.28
C TYR A 468 -7.10 -5.55 -1.51
N ALA A 469 -6.69 -6.54 -2.28
CA ALA A 469 -6.03 -6.29 -3.57
C ALA A 469 -6.89 -5.37 -4.45
N GLY A 470 -6.27 -4.40 -5.13
CA GLY A 470 -6.98 -3.41 -5.94
C GLY A 470 -7.43 -2.14 -5.21
N THR A 471 -7.32 -2.08 -3.87
CA THR A 471 -7.70 -0.88 -3.09
C THR A 471 -6.83 0.32 -3.43
N GLN A 472 -5.61 0.12 -3.92
CA GLN A 472 -4.68 1.18 -4.33
C GLN A 472 -5.25 2.16 -5.36
N LYS A 473 -6.26 1.76 -6.12
CA LYS A 473 -6.97 2.64 -7.07
C LYS A 473 -7.75 3.76 -6.39
N TYR A 474 -8.13 3.54 -5.13
CA TYR A 474 -9.08 4.39 -4.40
C TYR A 474 -8.49 5.03 -3.15
N SER A 475 -7.44 4.47 -2.58
CA SER A 475 -7.01 4.89 -1.25
C SER A 475 -5.51 4.74 -1.02
N THR A 476 -5.01 5.65 -0.20
CA THR A 476 -3.77 5.53 0.58
C THR A 476 -4.03 4.63 1.78
N ALA A 477 -2.99 4.01 2.36
CA ALA A 477 -3.12 3.19 3.56
C ALA A 477 -2.01 3.48 4.59
N TRP A 478 -2.26 3.11 5.84
CA TRP A 478 -1.22 3.08 6.86
C TRP A 478 -1.21 1.72 7.56
N THR A 479 -0.18 1.44 8.34
CA THR A 479 0.02 0.12 8.99
C THR A 479 -0.88 -0.12 10.21
N GLY A 480 -1.86 0.75 10.46
CA GLY A 480 -2.78 0.64 11.61
C GLY A 480 -2.12 1.07 12.92
N ASP A 481 -2.55 0.48 14.02
CA ASP A 481 -2.25 0.89 15.39
C ASP A 481 -0.89 0.34 15.87
N ASN A 482 0.18 0.74 15.22
CA ASN A 482 1.53 0.39 15.65
C ASN A 482 1.90 1.10 16.97
N HIS A 483 2.78 0.51 17.76
CA HIS A 483 3.18 1.03 19.07
C HIS A 483 4.49 1.81 19.02
N SER A 484 4.69 2.71 20.00
CA SER A 484 5.93 3.46 20.22
C SER A 484 7.03 2.56 20.81
N ILE A 485 7.47 1.57 20.02
CA ILE A 485 8.54 0.63 20.38
C ILE A 485 9.52 0.44 19.21
N TRP A 486 10.77 0.16 19.54
CA TRP A 486 11.83 -0.01 18.54
C TRP A 486 11.57 -1.15 17.57
N ALA A 487 10.96 -2.24 18.03
CA ALA A 487 10.60 -3.36 17.15
C ALA A 487 9.64 -2.95 16.02
N HIS A 488 8.71 -2.02 16.29
CA HIS A 488 7.79 -1.51 15.26
C HIS A 488 8.49 -0.55 14.29
N LEU A 489 9.46 0.24 14.75
CA LEU A 489 10.29 1.03 13.83
C LEU A 489 11.12 0.12 12.92
N GLN A 490 11.71 -0.96 13.46
CA GLN A 490 12.44 -1.96 12.66
C GLN A 490 11.54 -2.61 11.63
N MET A 491 10.33 -3.02 12.03
CA MET A 491 9.37 -3.70 11.18
C MET A 491 8.75 -2.76 10.11
N ALA A 492 8.70 -1.46 10.36
CA ALA A 492 8.11 -0.49 9.44
C ALA A 492 8.72 -0.55 8.02
N ILE A 493 10.04 -0.74 7.92
CA ILE A 493 10.74 -0.79 6.64
C ILE A 493 10.29 -2.00 5.80
N PRO A 494 10.40 -3.26 6.27
CA PRO A 494 9.92 -4.40 5.50
C PRO A 494 8.39 -4.38 5.27
N GLN A 495 7.58 -3.87 6.20
CA GLN A 495 6.13 -3.73 5.99
C GLN A 495 5.81 -2.79 4.83
N LEU A 496 6.35 -1.57 4.84
CA LEU A 496 6.08 -0.57 3.79
C LEU A 496 6.60 -1.01 2.42
N CYS A 497 7.78 -1.64 2.37
CA CYS A 497 8.32 -2.18 1.13
C CYS A 497 7.48 -3.33 0.56
N ASN A 498 7.02 -4.26 1.41
CA ASN A 498 6.14 -5.36 0.98
C ASN A 498 4.74 -4.88 0.56
N LEU A 499 4.19 -3.86 1.22
CA LEU A 499 2.98 -3.18 0.75
C LEU A 499 3.17 -2.59 -0.65
N GLY A 500 4.29 -1.90 -0.88
CA GLY A 500 4.66 -1.39 -2.20
C GLY A 500 4.77 -2.49 -3.26
N MET A 501 5.43 -3.61 -2.93
CA MET A 501 5.52 -4.80 -3.80
C MET A 501 4.20 -5.57 -3.94
N SER A 502 3.16 -5.16 -3.22
CA SER A 502 1.79 -5.68 -3.36
C SER A 502 0.83 -4.67 -4.02
N GLY A 503 1.36 -3.65 -4.69
CA GLY A 503 0.62 -2.62 -5.41
C GLY A 503 0.22 -1.40 -4.58
N MET A 504 0.28 -1.47 -3.25
CA MET A 504 -0.04 -0.36 -2.35
C MET A 504 1.18 0.56 -2.16
N SER A 505 1.45 1.43 -3.13
CA SER A 505 2.65 2.27 -3.11
C SER A 505 2.50 3.58 -2.33
N PHE A 506 1.27 4.06 -2.07
CA PHE A 506 1.04 5.24 -1.24
C PHE A 506 0.71 4.79 0.19
N VAL A 507 1.74 4.57 0.99
CA VAL A 507 1.63 3.99 2.33
C VAL A 507 2.54 4.71 3.34
N GLY A 508 2.22 4.56 4.62
CA GLY A 508 3.03 5.04 5.74
C GLY A 508 2.72 4.31 7.04
N THR A 509 3.45 4.67 8.08
CA THR A 509 3.17 4.26 9.46
C THR A 509 2.70 5.47 10.25
N ASP A 510 2.16 5.26 11.45
CA ASP A 510 2.06 6.32 12.43
C ASP A 510 3.45 6.65 12.96
N VAL A 511 4.01 7.80 12.54
CA VAL A 511 5.35 8.23 12.93
C VAL A 511 5.40 8.48 14.43
N GLY A 512 6.33 7.81 15.11
CA GLY A 512 6.45 7.82 16.55
C GLY A 512 5.70 6.69 17.24
N GLY A 513 4.77 6.04 16.56
CA GLY A 513 3.89 4.99 17.09
C GLY A 513 2.57 5.56 17.63
N PHE A 514 1.47 4.83 17.41
CA PHE A 514 0.14 5.19 17.89
C PHE A 514 -0.03 4.85 19.36
N GLY A 515 0.15 3.59 19.74
CA GLY A 515 0.05 3.13 21.13
C GLY A 515 1.32 3.35 21.92
N SER A 516 1.20 3.49 23.24
CA SER A 516 2.31 3.69 24.18
C SER A 516 2.96 5.09 24.10
N ASP A 517 3.82 5.40 25.07
CA ASP A 517 4.52 6.68 25.16
C ASP A 517 5.80 6.68 24.32
N CYS A 518 5.86 7.51 23.32
CA CYS A 518 7.06 7.67 22.49
C CYS A 518 8.20 8.34 23.30
N THR A 519 9.41 7.79 23.19
CA THR A 519 10.61 8.44 23.74
C THR A 519 11.21 9.42 22.73
N LYS A 520 11.98 10.40 23.20
CA LYS A 520 12.67 11.38 22.36
C LYS A 520 13.49 10.70 21.25
N GLU A 521 14.35 9.74 21.62
CA GLU A 521 15.22 9.09 20.64
C GLU A 521 14.42 8.31 19.58
N LEU A 522 13.39 7.60 20.00
CA LEU A 522 12.53 6.86 19.09
C LEU A 522 11.81 7.81 18.11
N MET A 523 11.28 8.94 18.60
CA MET A 523 10.66 9.97 17.78
C MET A 523 11.62 10.51 16.71
N CYS A 524 12.86 10.89 17.14
CA CYS A 524 13.88 11.39 16.22
C CYS A 524 14.23 10.35 15.13
N ARG A 525 14.38 9.09 15.49
CA ARG A 525 14.68 8.02 14.53
C ARG A 525 13.48 7.64 13.65
N TRP A 526 12.26 7.73 14.20
CA TRP A 526 11.07 7.43 13.39
C TRP A 526 10.79 8.50 12.35
N VAL A 527 10.99 9.78 12.68
CA VAL A 527 10.81 10.84 11.69
C VAL A 527 11.81 10.76 10.54
N GLU A 528 13.03 10.23 10.79
CA GLU A 528 14.03 9.97 9.73
C GLU A 528 13.59 8.86 8.76
N VAL A 529 12.76 7.91 9.19
CA VAL A 529 12.11 6.93 8.29
C VAL A 529 10.86 7.54 7.67
N GLY A 530 10.04 8.22 8.48
CA GLY A 530 8.77 8.80 8.08
C GLY A 530 8.88 9.82 6.97
N CYS A 531 9.94 10.63 6.94
CA CYS A 531 10.15 11.62 5.88
C CYS A 531 10.37 11.00 4.49
N PHE A 532 10.74 9.73 4.42
CA PHE A 532 10.84 8.97 3.16
C PHE A 532 9.59 8.14 2.86
N SER A 533 8.74 7.86 3.84
CA SER A 533 7.48 7.15 3.59
C SER A 533 6.57 7.99 2.68
N PRO A 534 5.90 7.40 1.68
CA PRO A 534 4.99 8.14 0.80
C PRO A 534 3.93 8.92 1.58
N LEU A 535 3.22 8.31 2.53
CA LEU A 535 2.41 8.99 3.53
C LEU A 535 3.27 9.34 4.74
N PHE A 536 3.43 10.62 5.02
CA PHE A 536 4.22 11.14 6.14
C PHE A 536 3.31 11.76 7.20
N ARG A 537 2.79 10.93 8.11
CA ARG A 537 1.84 11.30 9.15
C ARG A 537 2.34 10.93 10.54
N ASN A 538 2.38 11.90 11.46
CA ASN A 538 2.51 11.66 12.90
C ASN A 538 1.11 11.44 13.49
N HIS A 539 0.91 10.37 14.26
CA HIS A 539 -0.35 10.07 14.92
C HIS A 539 -0.11 9.33 16.24
N SER A 540 -0.91 9.62 17.27
CA SER A 540 -0.79 9.00 18.59
C SER A 540 -2.15 8.89 19.29
N ALA A 541 -2.28 7.86 20.15
CA ALA A 541 -3.51 7.55 20.86
C ALA A 541 -3.81 8.53 22.00
N ILE A 542 -5.10 8.63 22.36
CA ILE A 542 -5.54 9.30 23.58
C ILE A 542 -4.89 8.66 24.81
N GLY A 543 -4.53 9.47 25.79
CA GLY A 543 -3.89 9.00 27.03
C GLY A 543 -2.38 8.73 26.92
N THR A 544 -1.80 8.77 25.73
CA THR A 544 -0.35 8.69 25.52
C THR A 544 0.30 10.09 25.50
N ARG A 545 1.64 10.13 25.57
CA ARG A 545 2.41 11.35 25.43
C ARG A 545 2.07 12.06 24.12
N TYR A 546 1.91 13.40 24.18
CA TYR A 546 1.85 14.23 22.99
C TYR A 546 3.16 14.12 22.20
N GLN A 547 3.05 13.94 20.88
CA GLN A 547 4.18 13.64 20.01
C GLN A 547 4.61 14.82 19.12
N GLU A 548 4.01 15.98 19.26
CA GLU A 548 4.49 17.19 18.61
C GLU A 548 5.92 17.49 19.10
N PRO A 549 6.89 17.81 18.20
CA PRO A 549 8.31 17.88 18.56
C PRO A 549 8.63 18.84 19.69
N TRP A 550 7.92 19.96 19.81
CA TRP A 550 8.10 20.94 20.91
C TRP A 550 7.65 20.43 22.28
N ARG A 551 6.93 19.31 22.35
CA ARG A 551 6.57 18.64 23.62
C ARG A 551 7.73 17.87 24.23
N PHE A 552 8.81 17.66 23.48
CA PHE A 552 10.04 17.03 23.95
C PHE A 552 11.06 18.11 24.34
N ASP A 553 11.81 18.63 23.39
CA ASP A 553 12.81 19.68 23.59
C ASP A 553 13.22 20.34 22.25
N GLN A 554 14.12 21.33 22.34
CA GLN A 554 14.58 22.07 21.16
C GLN A 554 15.39 21.18 20.17
N GLU A 555 16.17 20.22 20.68
CA GLU A 555 16.92 19.29 19.81
C GLU A 555 15.96 18.45 18.98
N THR A 556 14.87 17.97 19.56
CA THR A 556 13.81 17.24 18.83
C THR A 556 13.16 18.12 17.77
N VAL A 557 12.87 19.38 18.07
CA VAL A 557 12.34 20.35 17.10
C VAL A 557 13.30 20.52 15.91
N ASP A 558 14.61 20.65 16.18
CA ASP A 558 15.61 20.87 15.14
C ASP A 558 15.77 19.64 14.23
N ILE A 559 15.77 18.45 14.80
CA ILE A 559 15.83 17.17 14.07
C ILE A 559 14.57 16.98 13.22
N TYR A 560 13.41 17.21 13.80
CA TYR A 560 12.12 17.06 13.12
C TYR A 560 11.99 18.05 11.96
N ARG A 561 12.41 19.29 12.17
CA ARG A 561 12.46 20.32 11.13
C ARG A 561 13.35 19.88 9.97
N LYS A 562 14.55 19.39 10.26
CA LYS A 562 15.50 18.91 9.24
C LYS A 562 14.90 17.79 8.39
N ALA A 563 14.26 16.81 9.02
CA ALA A 563 13.61 15.71 8.31
C ALA A 563 12.40 16.19 7.47
N ALA A 564 11.54 17.04 8.04
CA ALA A 564 10.40 17.58 7.32
C ALA A 564 10.82 18.48 6.14
N GLN A 565 11.83 19.33 6.32
CA GLN A 565 12.38 20.17 5.24
C GLN A 565 12.99 19.32 4.13
N LEU A 566 13.69 18.21 4.44
CA LEU A 566 14.18 17.25 3.45
C LEU A 566 13.02 16.65 2.63
N ARG A 567 11.92 16.28 3.29
CA ARG A 567 10.72 15.80 2.60
C ARG A 567 10.19 16.84 1.61
N TYR A 568 10.03 18.10 2.05
CA TYR A 568 9.51 19.16 1.19
C TYR A 568 10.45 19.49 0.03
N HIS A 569 11.76 19.41 0.26
CA HIS A 569 12.76 19.53 -0.78
C HIS A 569 12.60 18.46 -1.88
N LEU A 570 12.28 17.24 -1.49
CA LEU A 570 12.12 16.08 -2.38
C LEU A 570 10.70 15.89 -2.95
N ILE A 571 9.70 16.73 -2.62
CA ILE A 571 8.32 16.56 -3.12
C ILE A 571 8.25 16.47 -4.66
N PRO A 572 8.96 17.29 -5.47
CA PRO A 572 8.91 17.15 -6.93
C PRO A 572 9.40 15.78 -7.40
N TYR A 573 10.49 15.28 -6.82
CA TYR A 573 11.00 13.93 -7.10
C TYR A 573 9.97 12.84 -6.75
N TYR A 574 9.31 12.94 -5.59
CA TYR A 574 8.23 12.02 -5.21
C TYR A 574 7.04 12.11 -6.15
N TYR A 575 6.70 13.31 -6.60
CA TYR A 575 5.58 13.52 -7.51
C TYR A 575 5.83 12.90 -8.87
N ASP A 576 7.05 12.99 -9.39
CA ASP A 576 7.48 12.29 -10.60
C ASP A 576 7.41 10.76 -10.44
N LEU A 577 7.80 10.25 -9.25
CA LEU A 577 7.70 8.83 -8.94
C LEU A 577 6.24 8.34 -8.95
N PHE A 578 5.28 9.14 -8.47
CA PHE A 578 3.86 8.80 -8.57
C PHE A 578 3.37 8.82 -10.01
N PHE A 579 3.78 9.78 -10.83
CA PHE A 579 3.42 9.82 -12.25
C PHE A 579 3.97 8.60 -13.01
N THR A 580 5.21 8.21 -12.73
CA THR A 580 5.80 6.99 -13.27
C THR A 580 5.10 5.74 -12.72
N GLY A 581 4.82 5.73 -11.42
CA GLY A 581 4.16 4.62 -10.72
C GLY A 581 2.74 4.34 -11.23
N GLU A 582 1.96 5.38 -11.59
CA GLU A 582 0.64 5.19 -12.22
C GLU A 582 0.72 4.42 -13.55
N LYS A 583 1.84 4.52 -14.25
CA LYS A 583 2.07 3.83 -15.54
C LYS A 583 2.68 2.45 -15.38
N THR A 584 3.53 2.27 -14.37
CA THR A 584 4.41 1.10 -14.23
C THR A 584 4.08 0.20 -13.05
N GLY A 585 3.27 0.67 -12.10
CA GLY A 585 3.02 -0.01 -10.81
C GLY A 585 4.18 0.06 -9.82
N LEU A 586 5.31 0.67 -10.18
CA LEU A 586 6.48 0.72 -9.31
C LEU A 586 6.24 1.57 -8.06
N PRO A 587 6.58 1.08 -6.87
CA PRO A 587 6.40 1.82 -5.62
C PRO A 587 7.40 2.96 -5.45
N ILE A 588 7.08 3.87 -4.53
CA ILE A 588 7.95 4.99 -4.16
C ILE A 588 9.06 4.51 -3.22
N MET A 589 8.67 3.89 -2.09
CA MET A 589 9.60 3.25 -1.15
C MET A 589 9.83 1.81 -1.59
N ARG A 590 11.09 1.45 -1.83
CA ARG A 590 11.48 0.19 -2.49
C ARG A 590 12.48 -0.58 -1.65
N SER A 591 12.30 -1.90 -1.56
CA SER A 591 13.35 -2.78 -1.09
C SER A 591 14.56 -2.77 -2.04
N LEU A 592 15.75 -3.04 -1.53
CA LEU A 592 16.95 -3.12 -2.38
C LEU A 592 16.81 -4.22 -3.43
N VAL A 593 16.23 -5.35 -3.08
CA VAL A 593 16.06 -6.51 -3.98
C VAL A 593 15.28 -6.15 -5.25
N LEU A 594 14.34 -5.20 -5.19
CA LEU A 594 13.56 -4.79 -6.36
C LEU A 594 14.45 -4.28 -7.52
N HIS A 595 15.65 -3.79 -7.22
CA HIS A 595 16.62 -3.31 -8.21
C HIS A 595 17.90 -4.16 -8.29
N TYR A 596 18.15 -5.00 -7.29
CA TYR A 596 19.38 -5.78 -7.15
C TYR A 596 19.06 -7.26 -6.88
N GLU A 597 18.25 -7.87 -7.73
CA GLU A 597 17.70 -9.24 -7.59
C GLU A 597 18.78 -10.33 -7.47
N LYS A 598 19.97 -10.08 -8.02
CA LYS A 598 21.11 -11.01 -8.02
C LYS A 598 22.06 -10.80 -6.85
N ASP A 599 21.77 -9.83 -5.99
CA ASP A 599 22.59 -9.47 -4.84
C ASP A 599 22.01 -10.13 -3.59
N GLU A 600 22.75 -11.10 -3.03
CA GLU A 600 22.29 -11.91 -1.89
C GLU A 600 22.07 -11.05 -0.62
N VAL A 601 22.82 -9.95 -0.43
CA VAL A 601 22.61 -9.04 0.70
C VAL A 601 21.33 -8.21 0.49
N ALA A 602 21.07 -7.78 -0.75
CA ALA A 602 19.88 -7.02 -1.08
C ALA A 602 18.59 -7.83 -0.86
N LYS A 603 18.63 -9.15 -1.08
CA LYS A 603 17.49 -10.04 -0.85
C LYS A 603 17.02 -10.06 0.61
N GLU A 604 17.97 -9.97 1.55
CA GLU A 604 17.72 -10.06 2.99
C GLU A 604 17.77 -8.71 3.71
N CYS A 605 17.91 -7.60 2.99
CA CYS A 605 18.07 -6.29 3.61
C CYS A 605 16.77 -5.78 4.21
N ASN A 606 16.76 -5.64 5.56
CA ASN A 606 15.58 -5.25 6.33
C ASN A 606 15.63 -3.82 6.88
N THR A 607 16.80 -3.16 6.83
CA THR A 607 17.04 -1.88 7.53
C THR A 607 17.41 -0.74 6.59
N GLU A 608 17.39 -1.00 5.30
CA GLU A 608 17.69 -0.02 4.25
C GLU A 608 16.67 -0.16 3.13
N PHE A 609 16.44 0.95 2.45
CA PHE A 609 15.49 1.00 1.34
C PHE A 609 15.89 2.08 0.34
N LEU A 610 15.28 2.02 -0.83
CA LEU A 610 15.38 3.06 -1.84
C LEU A 610 14.11 3.92 -1.85
N ALA A 611 14.27 5.25 -1.94
CA ALA A 611 13.22 6.16 -2.35
C ALA A 611 13.36 6.41 -3.85
N GLY A 612 12.48 5.80 -4.64
CA GLY A 612 12.67 5.68 -6.08
C GLY A 612 13.94 4.89 -6.44
N PRO A 613 14.50 5.05 -7.64
CA PRO A 613 15.69 4.33 -8.07
C PRO A 613 17.02 4.95 -7.62
N ASN A 614 16.99 6.19 -7.10
CA ASN A 614 18.19 7.03 -7.00
C ASN A 614 18.65 7.35 -5.58
N LEU A 615 17.78 7.24 -4.57
CA LEU A 615 18.08 7.57 -3.18
C LEU A 615 18.06 6.32 -2.31
N LEU A 616 19.18 5.99 -1.65
CA LEU A 616 19.28 4.92 -0.66
C LEU A 616 19.32 5.53 0.73
N ALA A 617 18.33 5.18 1.57
CA ALA A 617 18.25 5.56 2.97
C ALA A 617 18.60 4.37 3.87
N ALA A 618 19.49 4.60 4.84
CA ALA A 618 19.95 3.61 5.81
C ALA A 618 19.73 4.10 7.25
N PRO A 619 18.48 4.23 7.72
CA PRO A 619 18.17 4.78 9.02
C PRO A 619 18.69 3.90 10.17
N VAL A 620 18.94 4.53 11.30
CA VAL A 620 19.22 3.82 12.56
C VAL A 620 17.91 3.38 13.17
N VAL A 621 17.75 2.07 13.35
CA VAL A 621 16.52 1.46 13.89
C VAL A 621 16.79 0.71 15.21
N THR A 622 17.93 0.95 15.84
CA THR A 622 18.34 0.34 17.12
C THR A 622 18.62 1.45 18.14
N GLN A 623 18.06 1.29 19.33
CA GLN A 623 18.21 2.25 20.41
C GLN A 623 19.68 2.45 20.79
N GLY A 624 20.09 3.68 20.97
CA GLY A 624 21.42 4.06 21.43
C GLY A 624 22.50 4.09 20.37
N ASP A 625 22.27 3.55 19.19
CA ASP A 625 23.25 3.53 18.10
C ASP A 625 23.49 4.94 17.55
N ARG A 626 24.77 5.24 17.33
CA ARG A 626 25.26 6.49 16.71
C ARG A 626 26.18 6.20 15.53
N LYS A 627 26.20 4.95 15.10
CA LYS A 627 26.88 4.46 13.90
C LYS A 627 25.98 3.44 13.21
N LYS A 628 26.08 3.39 11.90
CA LYS A 628 25.32 2.46 11.05
C LYS A 628 26.27 1.72 10.13
N MET A 629 26.15 0.39 10.09
CA MET A 629 26.67 -0.39 8.97
C MET A 629 25.70 -0.22 7.81
N VAL A 630 26.16 0.35 6.71
CA VAL A 630 25.38 0.60 5.50
C VAL A 630 25.86 -0.33 4.41
N TYR A 631 24.93 -0.98 3.74
CA TYR A 631 25.19 -1.76 2.55
C TYR A 631 24.95 -0.90 1.31
N LEU A 632 25.98 -0.71 0.50
CA LEU A 632 25.85 -0.07 -0.80
C LEU A 632 25.97 -1.15 -1.90
N PRO A 633 24.91 -1.39 -2.69
CA PRO A 633 24.98 -2.27 -3.85
C PRO A 633 26.05 -1.82 -4.86
N ALA A 634 26.48 -2.74 -5.73
CA ALA A 634 27.48 -2.45 -6.76
C ALA A 634 27.16 -1.17 -7.55
N GLY A 635 28.17 -0.37 -7.81
CA GLY A 635 28.04 0.89 -8.52
C GLY A 635 28.78 2.05 -7.86
N THR A 636 28.40 3.25 -8.21
CA THR A 636 28.93 4.48 -7.64
C THR A 636 27.81 5.24 -6.93
N TRP A 637 28.09 5.62 -5.70
CA TRP A 637 27.19 6.35 -4.80
C TRP A 637 27.86 7.61 -4.29
N TYR A 638 27.08 8.61 -3.97
CA TYR A 638 27.51 9.84 -3.29
C TYR A 638 26.79 9.95 -1.95
N ASP A 639 27.53 10.17 -0.88
CA ASP A 639 26.94 10.55 0.40
C ASP A 639 26.21 11.89 0.25
N TYR A 640 24.92 11.91 0.54
CA TYR A 640 24.07 13.08 0.32
C TYR A 640 24.53 14.29 1.13
N TRP A 641 25.00 14.05 2.37
CA TRP A 641 25.35 15.11 3.30
C TRP A 641 26.73 15.70 3.04
N THR A 642 27.69 14.90 2.60
CA THR A 642 29.11 15.29 2.46
C THR A 642 29.58 15.42 1.03
N GLY A 643 28.87 14.80 0.08
CA GLY A 643 29.30 14.67 -1.32
C GLY A 643 30.43 13.66 -1.52
N GLU A 644 30.80 12.87 -0.51
CA GLU A 644 31.82 11.82 -0.63
C GLU A 644 31.42 10.79 -1.67
N LYS A 645 32.31 10.51 -2.63
CA LYS A 645 32.12 9.50 -3.66
C LYS A 645 32.60 8.13 -3.16
N ILE A 646 31.73 7.14 -3.28
CA ILE A 646 32.00 5.74 -2.91
C ILE A 646 31.69 4.88 -4.13
N SER A 647 32.64 4.04 -4.55
CA SER A 647 32.48 3.18 -5.73
C SER A 647 32.93 1.75 -5.43
N GLY A 648 32.24 0.78 -6.00
CA GLY A 648 32.59 -0.63 -5.92
C GLY A 648 32.02 -1.44 -7.09
N ASP A 649 32.80 -2.40 -7.59
CA ASP A 649 32.35 -3.34 -8.63
C ASP A 649 31.40 -4.43 -8.06
N GLN A 650 31.38 -4.54 -6.74
CA GLN A 650 30.48 -5.42 -5.97
C GLN A 650 29.88 -4.62 -4.83
N GLY A 651 28.79 -5.13 -4.27
CA GLY A 651 28.21 -4.56 -3.06
C GLY A 651 29.19 -4.55 -1.90
N GLN A 652 29.13 -3.51 -1.07
CA GLN A 652 30.09 -3.30 0.01
C GLN A 652 29.43 -2.76 1.28
N TRP A 653 29.94 -3.18 2.43
CA TRP A 653 29.58 -2.64 3.72
C TRP A 653 30.51 -1.49 4.11
N ILE A 654 29.92 -0.39 4.55
CA ILE A 654 30.65 0.77 5.08
C ILE A 654 30.11 1.12 6.47
N LEU A 655 30.99 1.55 7.37
CA LEU A 655 30.61 2.06 8.68
C LEU A 655 30.48 3.59 8.61
N ARG A 656 29.30 4.13 9.00
CA ARG A 656 29.03 5.55 9.01
C ARG A 656 28.63 6.05 10.38
N ASP A 657 29.09 7.26 10.71
CA ASP A 657 28.57 7.99 11.86
C ASP A 657 27.13 8.42 11.57
N ALA A 658 26.26 8.20 12.52
CA ALA A 658 24.84 8.51 12.45
C ALA A 658 24.40 9.15 13.77
N PRO A 659 24.83 10.40 14.05
CA PRO A 659 24.33 11.14 15.18
C PRO A 659 22.80 11.25 15.12
N LEU A 660 22.15 11.65 16.21
CA LEU A 660 20.69 11.57 16.34
C LEU A 660 19.92 12.40 15.28
N ASP A 661 20.59 13.36 14.67
CA ASP A 661 20.04 14.26 13.64
C ASP A 661 20.39 13.84 12.20
N THR A 662 20.95 12.63 12.01
CA THR A 662 21.46 12.23 10.69
C THR A 662 21.08 10.78 10.35
N CYS A 663 20.21 10.63 9.36
CA CYS A 663 20.01 9.39 8.62
C CYS A 663 21.09 9.29 7.52
N PRO A 664 21.93 8.26 7.48
CA PRO A 664 22.80 8.02 6.33
C PRO A 664 21.97 7.92 5.05
N LEU A 665 22.31 8.72 4.06
CA LEU A 665 21.58 8.86 2.80
C LEU A 665 22.59 8.92 1.65
N TYR A 666 22.33 8.15 0.59
CA TYR A 666 23.22 8.03 -0.56
C TYR A 666 22.45 8.24 -1.86
N VAL A 667 23.11 8.90 -2.80
CA VAL A 667 22.56 9.18 -4.12
C VAL A 667 23.36 8.44 -5.17
N LYS A 668 22.67 7.76 -6.09
CA LYS A 668 23.30 7.03 -7.18
C LYS A 668 23.97 8.00 -8.16
N ALA A 669 25.15 7.63 -8.65
CA ALA A 669 25.82 8.38 -9.71
C ALA A 669 24.93 8.50 -10.96
N GLY A 670 24.91 9.67 -11.58
CA GLY A 670 24.04 9.96 -12.72
C GLY A 670 22.62 10.40 -12.33
N ALA A 671 22.31 10.46 -11.03
CA ALA A 671 21.00 10.92 -10.59
C ALA A 671 20.75 12.40 -10.90
N VAL A 672 19.55 12.69 -11.35
CA VAL A 672 18.98 14.03 -11.50
C VAL A 672 17.71 14.06 -10.67
N LEU A 673 17.72 14.86 -9.60
CA LEU A 673 16.62 14.95 -8.64
C LEU A 673 15.95 16.32 -8.76
N PRO A 674 14.72 16.44 -9.22
CA PRO A 674 13.94 17.66 -9.10
C PRO A 674 13.67 17.98 -7.63
N VAL A 675 13.90 19.22 -7.24
CA VAL A 675 13.80 19.65 -5.84
C VAL A 675 13.11 21.01 -5.71
N TRP A 676 12.67 21.32 -4.50
CA TRP A 676 12.07 22.61 -4.17
C TRP A 676 12.89 23.39 -3.15
N PRO A 677 12.79 24.73 -3.12
CA PRO A 677 13.33 25.54 -2.04
C PRO A 677 12.56 25.28 -0.74
N GLU A 678 13.18 25.63 0.40
CA GLU A 678 12.50 25.56 1.70
C GLU A 678 11.18 26.32 1.68
N GLN A 679 10.11 25.70 2.18
CA GLN A 679 8.79 26.28 2.32
C GLN A 679 8.03 25.61 3.46
N ASN A 680 7.03 26.30 4.04
CA ASN A 680 6.26 25.81 5.19
C ASN A 680 5.07 24.93 4.79
N TYR A 681 4.61 25.02 3.55
CA TYR A 681 3.54 24.20 2.97
C TYR A 681 3.64 24.20 1.45
N VAL A 682 3.06 23.23 0.81
CA VAL A 682 3.02 23.12 -0.65
C VAL A 682 2.24 24.29 -1.25
N GLY A 683 2.92 25.08 -2.10
CA GLY A 683 2.36 26.27 -2.75
C GLY A 683 2.59 27.58 -2.01
N GLU A 684 3.37 27.60 -0.91
CA GLU A 684 3.80 28.86 -0.26
C GLU A 684 4.66 29.70 -1.20
N LYS A 685 5.55 29.05 -1.95
CA LYS A 685 6.41 29.70 -2.93
C LYS A 685 5.96 29.38 -4.34
N ASP A 686 6.12 30.35 -5.24
CA ASP A 686 5.97 30.09 -6.68
C ASP A 686 7.15 29.22 -7.16
N THR A 687 6.90 27.97 -7.39
CA THR A 687 7.88 27.00 -7.88
C THR A 687 7.77 26.74 -9.38
N ASP A 688 6.88 27.44 -10.08
CA ASP A 688 6.61 27.24 -11.53
C ASP A 688 7.56 28.03 -12.44
N GLN A 689 8.41 28.90 -11.89
CA GLN A 689 9.33 29.73 -12.68
C GLN A 689 10.71 29.10 -12.90
N VAL A 690 11.17 28.30 -11.92
CA VAL A 690 12.52 27.73 -11.89
C VAL A 690 12.45 26.24 -11.65
N LEU A 691 12.95 25.42 -12.60
CA LEU A 691 13.21 24.02 -12.37
C LEU A 691 14.53 23.87 -11.61
N MET A 692 14.44 23.50 -10.34
CA MET A 692 15.61 23.24 -9.50
C MET A 692 15.96 21.74 -9.55
N LEU A 693 17.23 21.43 -9.80
CA LEU A 693 17.74 20.06 -9.93
C LEU A 693 18.98 19.87 -9.06
N GLU A 694 18.99 18.81 -8.24
CA GLU A 694 20.21 18.27 -7.67
C GLU A 694 20.76 17.20 -8.58
N VAL A 695 22.06 17.30 -8.97
CA VAL A 695 22.67 16.44 -9.95
C VAL A 695 23.96 15.84 -9.39
N TYR A 696 24.13 14.54 -9.59
CA TYR A 696 25.30 13.81 -9.10
C TYR A 696 26.08 13.24 -10.29
N PRO A 697 27.40 13.48 -10.36
CA PRO A 697 28.21 13.11 -11.51
C PRO A 697 28.09 11.64 -11.90
N GLY A 698 27.97 11.38 -13.19
CA GLY A 698 27.73 10.06 -13.79
C GLY A 698 26.98 10.22 -15.09
N GLU A 699 26.38 9.14 -15.58
CA GLU A 699 25.47 9.15 -16.72
C GLU A 699 24.09 8.67 -16.27
N GLY A 700 23.03 9.37 -16.72
CA GLY A 700 21.66 9.01 -16.39
C GLY A 700 20.66 9.98 -16.94
N SER A 701 19.38 9.70 -16.73
CA SER A 701 18.27 10.55 -17.19
C SER A 701 17.15 10.56 -16.19
N TRP A 702 16.31 11.59 -16.28
CA TRP A 702 15.11 11.75 -15.46
C TRP A 702 14.03 12.48 -16.25
N ASP A 703 12.78 12.04 -16.08
CA ASP A 703 11.61 12.71 -16.64
C ASP A 703 10.86 13.44 -15.53
N HIS A 704 10.87 14.77 -15.58
CA HIS A 704 10.16 15.60 -14.63
C HIS A 704 8.76 15.95 -15.14
N PHE A 705 7.76 15.79 -14.28
CA PHE A 705 6.34 16.01 -14.55
C PHE A 705 5.83 17.29 -13.89
N GLN A 706 5.14 18.14 -14.64
CA GLN A 706 4.52 19.37 -14.17
C GLN A 706 3.06 19.46 -14.60
N ASP A 707 2.15 19.67 -13.65
CA ASP A 707 0.72 19.91 -13.88
C ASP A 707 0.16 20.88 -12.81
N ASP A 708 -1.17 21.01 -12.72
CA ASP A 708 -1.82 21.85 -11.70
C ASP A 708 -1.72 21.31 -10.25
N GLY A 709 -1.33 20.04 -10.07
CA GLY A 709 -1.15 19.41 -8.77
C GLY A 709 -2.44 18.96 -8.07
N GLU A 710 -3.61 19.12 -8.67
CA GLU A 710 -4.91 18.86 -8.01
C GLU A 710 -5.92 18.11 -8.89
N SER A 711 -6.03 18.42 -10.19
CA SER A 711 -7.06 17.88 -11.07
C SER A 711 -6.61 16.64 -11.85
N PHE A 712 -7.57 15.95 -12.49
CA PHE A 712 -7.29 14.84 -13.40
C PHE A 712 -6.95 15.28 -14.83
N ALA A 713 -6.83 16.57 -15.10
CA ALA A 713 -6.60 17.11 -16.46
C ALA A 713 -5.32 16.55 -17.11
N TYR A 714 -4.34 16.13 -16.29
CA TYR A 714 -3.13 15.47 -16.81
C TYR A 714 -3.42 14.17 -17.60
N ARG A 715 -4.50 13.46 -17.30
CA ARG A 715 -4.93 12.26 -18.04
C ARG A 715 -5.42 12.58 -19.45
N ASP A 716 -5.85 13.81 -19.64
CA ASP A 716 -6.26 14.38 -20.94
C ASP A 716 -5.11 15.12 -21.66
N GLY A 717 -3.87 14.95 -21.18
CA GLY A 717 -2.66 15.53 -21.75
C GLY A 717 -2.33 16.95 -21.25
N VAL A 718 -3.05 17.48 -20.25
CA VAL A 718 -2.80 18.81 -19.68
C VAL A 718 -1.68 18.73 -18.64
N TYR A 719 -0.46 18.52 -19.09
CA TYR A 719 0.77 18.50 -18.28
C TYR A 719 1.97 18.85 -19.15
N ASN A 720 3.10 19.19 -18.52
CA ASN A 720 4.39 19.28 -19.18
C ASN A 720 5.29 18.16 -18.70
N GLN A 721 6.15 17.63 -19.57
CA GLN A 721 7.20 16.70 -19.23
C GLN A 721 8.54 17.23 -19.72
N TYR A 722 9.50 17.32 -18.81
CA TYR A 722 10.87 17.76 -19.10
C TYR A 722 11.80 16.56 -19.00
N HIS A 723 12.41 16.19 -20.13
CA HIS A 723 13.44 15.17 -20.17
C HIS A 723 14.79 15.78 -19.80
N CYS A 724 15.42 15.26 -18.75
CA CYS A 724 16.73 15.66 -18.26
C CYS A 724 17.72 14.53 -18.54
N GLU A 725 18.76 14.77 -19.36
CA GLU A 725 19.82 13.78 -19.66
C GLU A 725 21.17 14.31 -19.18
N LEU A 726 21.84 13.53 -18.34
CA LEU A 726 23.18 13.78 -17.86
C LEU A 726 24.16 12.85 -18.58
N LYS A 727 25.04 13.42 -19.39
CA LYS A 727 26.03 12.67 -20.15
C LYS A 727 27.30 13.51 -20.40
N ASP A 728 28.47 12.90 -20.30
CA ASP A 728 29.78 13.54 -20.55
C ASP A 728 29.97 14.87 -19.80
N GLY A 729 29.48 14.96 -18.54
CA GLY A 729 29.53 16.16 -17.72
C GLY A 729 28.62 17.31 -18.17
N LYS A 730 27.65 17.04 -19.03
CA LYS A 730 26.62 17.98 -19.50
C LYS A 730 25.24 17.51 -19.10
N LEU A 731 24.46 18.44 -18.59
CA LEU A 731 23.03 18.22 -18.34
C LEU A 731 22.25 18.91 -19.46
N THR A 732 21.47 18.16 -20.22
CA THR A 732 20.48 18.72 -21.17
C THR A 732 19.09 18.58 -20.57
N VAL A 733 18.29 19.63 -20.70
CA VAL A 733 16.88 19.64 -20.28
C VAL A 733 16.04 20.05 -21.49
N ALA A 734 15.01 19.28 -21.81
CA ALA A 734 14.12 19.57 -22.92
C ALA A 734 12.65 19.26 -22.55
N CYS A 735 11.74 20.17 -22.86
CA CYS A 735 10.31 19.92 -22.76
C CYS A 735 9.90 18.97 -23.90
N VAL A 736 9.54 17.74 -23.55
CA VAL A 736 9.17 16.69 -24.52
C VAL A 736 7.67 16.50 -24.65
N HIS A 737 6.90 17.00 -23.67
CA HIS A 737 5.46 17.14 -23.75
C HIS A 737 5.07 18.52 -23.23
N ASP A 738 4.31 19.27 -23.99
CA ASP A 738 3.90 20.65 -23.76
C ASP A 738 2.37 20.72 -23.80
N GLY A 739 1.72 20.55 -22.67
CA GLY A 739 0.25 20.53 -22.56
C GLY A 739 -0.30 21.39 -21.42
N TYR A 740 0.56 21.93 -20.55
CA TYR A 740 0.17 22.76 -19.41
C TYR A 740 0.63 24.22 -19.61
N GLU A 741 -0.22 25.17 -19.27
CA GLU A 741 -0.01 26.61 -19.57
C GLU A 741 1.18 27.25 -18.86
N LYS A 742 1.63 26.70 -17.73
CA LYS A 742 2.78 27.22 -16.98
C LYS A 742 4.06 26.50 -17.37
N HIS A 743 5.11 27.26 -17.65
CA HIS A 743 6.41 26.74 -18.07
C HIS A 743 7.52 27.27 -17.20
N TYR A 744 8.51 26.42 -16.92
CA TYR A 744 9.77 26.88 -16.34
C TYR A 744 10.47 27.83 -17.33
N GLN A 745 11.02 28.92 -16.82
CA GLN A 745 11.77 29.90 -17.60
C GLN A 745 13.28 29.65 -17.54
N ARG A 746 13.73 29.03 -16.43
CA ARG A 746 15.14 28.69 -16.21
C ARG A 746 15.29 27.41 -15.44
N VAL A 747 16.48 26.82 -15.58
CA VAL A 747 16.92 25.67 -14.79
C VAL A 747 18.02 26.12 -13.85
N GLN A 748 17.95 25.74 -12.57
CA GLN A 748 18.99 25.91 -11.58
C GLN A 748 19.50 24.52 -11.17
N VAL A 749 20.79 24.29 -11.32
CA VAL A 749 21.42 22.99 -11.06
C VAL A 749 22.40 23.09 -9.89
N HIS A 750 22.22 22.24 -8.91
CA HIS A 750 23.15 22.04 -7.80
C HIS A 750 23.91 20.72 -8.02
N CYS A 751 25.23 20.82 -8.13
CA CYS A 751 26.12 19.67 -8.31
C CYS A 751 27.30 19.75 -7.32
N LEU A 752 27.31 18.87 -6.30
CA LEU A 752 28.37 18.77 -5.28
C LEU A 752 28.83 20.16 -4.75
N GLY A 753 27.88 20.98 -4.31
CA GLY A 753 28.15 22.28 -3.72
C GLY A 753 28.39 23.43 -4.72
N LYS A 754 28.35 23.17 -6.03
CA LYS A 754 28.36 24.19 -7.08
C LYS A 754 26.93 24.45 -7.59
N THR A 755 26.65 25.68 -7.97
CA THR A 755 25.36 26.08 -8.57
C THR A 755 25.60 26.60 -9.98
N PHE A 756 24.76 26.14 -10.91
CA PHE A 756 24.74 26.57 -12.30
C PHE A 756 23.32 27.01 -12.68
N GLU A 757 23.20 27.94 -13.61
CA GLU A 757 21.92 28.40 -14.11
C GLU A 757 21.91 28.48 -15.65
N ALA A 758 20.77 28.17 -16.23
CA ALA A 758 20.54 28.32 -17.67
C ALA A 758 19.09 28.76 -17.94
N GLU A 759 18.87 29.61 -18.92
CA GLU A 759 17.53 29.94 -19.42
C GLU A 759 17.02 28.81 -20.31
N LEU A 760 15.75 28.43 -20.13
CA LEU A 760 15.05 27.54 -21.06
C LEU A 760 14.59 28.34 -22.28
N LYS A 761 15.31 28.22 -23.39
CA LYS A 761 14.97 28.84 -24.68
C LYS A 761 14.24 27.83 -25.53
N ASP A 762 13.02 28.18 -25.95
CA ASP A 762 12.14 27.26 -26.69
C ASP A 762 11.97 25.91 -25.98
N GLY A 763 11.87 25.94 -24.66
CA GLY A 763 11.70 24.76 -23.81
C GLY A 763 12.94 23.89 -23.60
N ALA A 764 14.14 24.33 -24.00
CA ALA A 764 15.37 23.56 -23.86
C ALA A 764 16.56 24.36 -23.33
N CYS A 765 17.48 23.69 -22.64
CA CYS A 765 18.77 24.25 -22.25
C CYS A 765 19.85 23.14 -22.11
N CYS A 766 21.13 23.60 -22.03
CA CYS A 766 22.27 22.73 -21.72
C CYS A 766 23.15 23.44 -20.68
N VAL A 767 23.57 22.69 -19.67
CA VAL A 767 24.43 23.12 -18.56
C VAL A 767 25.70 22.28 -18.54
N GLU A 768 26.86 22.89 -18.58
CA GLU A 768 28.15 22.22 -18.36
C GLU A 768 28.46 22.21 -16.84
N LEU A 769 28.67 21.02 -16.25
CA LEU A 769 28.82 20.80 -14.81
C LEU A 769 30.28 20.82 -14.33
#